data_0a0a6a731d5cc1cb4f00d1e170b0bab1
#
_entry.id   0a0a6a731d5cc1cb4f00d1e170b0bab1
#
_cell.length_a   1.000
_cell.length_b   1.000
_cell.length_c   1.000
_cell.angle_alpha   90.00
_cell.angle_beta   90.00
_cell.angle_gamma   90.00
#
_symmetry.space_group_name_H-M   'P 1'
#
loop_
_entity.id
_entity.type
_entity.pdbx_description
1 polymer ?
#
loop_
_entity_poly.entity_id
_entity_poly.type
_entity_poly.pdbx_seq_one_letter_code
_entity_poly.pdbx_strand_id
1 'polypeptide(L)'
;MPGPALAAGPRDALADEEFDALRLRWTGLALGTGYDAAAEPYASRLTATGERAAGFAASMSPAPGSLWPDRTFDPPSGITQSYSRLWTMTQAYAQPGTGHTGDTALLAAVVRGLDHLAATVYNPSTTRYGNWWEWQIGSPRLLMDIVAVLHDHLTREQRQAACAAVDHFIPDSVLRDYSGISTGANRVDLCRSVALRGILGRDPAKIALARDALSPVFPYVTKGDGLYADGSFVQHTWVAYSGTYGQVMLDGLGRLFALLAGSSWAVTDPARQTVLDSVEHAYAPLIYNGLAMDSVNGRAISRGLLKGDERRVLRGDHFHGQGLIAAIALLAGGASAAERDRWNAMVKGWIERDTTSPVLTAPQFDVADLARLHAAAAAPVPAAPEPVGHTLFAAMDRAVHRRPGWAANISMSSERISSYECGNGENPRGWHTGAGMLYWWPGAERGDQYTDWFWPTVDWYRLPGITVSTKRLPDRAGGEWGEPRPAARWTGGAHDGEFAAVGQHVKGLGSTLEARKSWFCAADAVICLGAGITATDGVPVETVVDNRNLGPDGAAHPFTLDDRERPRWAHLEGHGGWVLPGGAALRTLREARTGAWADINTTSSTARETRHWQTLWLDHGTDPADAGYVYLLMPGADRRTVAARGADRGWLKVLANTAAAQAVAVRSLGLTAANFWQAGAAGPLSATAPASVLVRRGPRSTTLCVSGPDRSGTPVDVVWNRPVRTVVRADAGIKVRATGNRLVLRAEPGTEGAVLRCEVR
;
A
#
# COMPACT_ATOMS: atom_id res chain seq x y z
N MET A 1 -40.98 47.03 -22.58
CA MET A 1 -40.98 46.95 -21.13
C MET A 1 -40.56 45.52 -20.74
N PRO A 2 -39.45 45.29 -20.06
CA PRO A 2 -39.14 43.98 -19.54
C PRO A 2 -40.01 43.73 -18.29
N GLY A 3 -40.64 42.55 -18.25
CA GLY A 3 -41.44 42.12 -17.12
C GLY A 3 -40.60 41.93 -15.87
N PRO A 4 -41.19 41.98 -14.64
CA PRO A 4 -40.46 41.83 -13.40
C PRO A 4 -39.91 40.41 -13.29
N ALA A 5 -38.63 40.27 -12.95
CA ALA A 5 -38.03 39.00 -12.57
C ALA A 5 -38.84 38.41 -11.40
N LEU A 6 -39.34 37.20 -11.57
CA LEU A 6 -39.96 36.42 -10.49
C LEU A 6 -38.94 36.27 -9.36
N ALA A 7 -39.29 36.76 -8.17
CA ALA A 7 -38.50 36.50 -6.97
C ALA A 7 -38.43 34.98 -6.72
N ALA A 8 -37.23 34.44 -6.48
CA ALA A 8 -37.05 33.03 -6.15
C ALA A 8 -37.95 32.66 -4.97
N GLY A 9 -38.61 31.51 -5.06
CA GLY A 9 -39.50 31.01 -3.99
C GLY A 9 -38.69 30.56 -2.76
N PRO A 10 -39.31 30.44 -1.56
CA PRO A 10 -38.61 30.04 -0.33
C PRO A 10 -37.85 28.70 -0.43
N ARG A 11 -38.25 27.80 -1.32
CA ARG A 11 -37.55 26.52 -1.60
C ARG A 11 -36.27 26.74 -2.39
N ASP A 12 -36.26 27.68 -3.33
CA ASP A 12 -35.06 27.99 -4.15
C ASP A 12 -34.02 28.73 -3.31
N ALA A 13 -34.44 29.59 -2.37
CA ALA A 13 -33.53 30.27 -1.45
C ALA A 13 -32.85 29.30 -0.48
N LEU A 14 -33.56 28.33 0.08
CA LEU A 14 -33.00 27.29 0.96
C LEU A 14 -32.00 26.39 0.22
N ALA A 15 -32.27 26.04 -1.04
CA ALA A 15 -31.35 25.28 -1.88
C ALA A 15 -30.07 26.07 -2.18
N ASP A 16 -30.20 27.37 -2.43
CA ASP A 16 -29.06 28.24 -2.68
C ASP A 16 -28.14 28.39 -1.46
N GLU A 17 -28.70 28.49 -0.25
CA GLU A 17 -27.95 28.50 1.00
C GLU A 17 -27.19 27.18 1.25
N GLU A 18 -27.76 26.02 0.86
CA GLU A 18 -27.13 24.72 1.03
C GLU A 18 -25.93 24.54 0.10
N PHE A 19 -25.98 25.00 -1.17
CA PHE A 19 -24.84 25.00 -2.08
C PHE A 19 -23.69 25.86 -1.55
N ASP A 20 -23.98 27.04 -1.03
CA ASP A 20 -22.95 27.93 -0.47
C ASP A 20 -22.34 27.34 0.82
N ALA A 21 -23.15 26.70 1.66
CA ALA A 21 -22.66 25.99 2.84
C ALA A 21 -21.72 24.82 2.48
N LEU A 22 -22.05 24.04 1.44
CA LEU A 22 -21.20 22.95 0.96
C LEU A 22 -19.91 23.49 0.35
N ARG A 23 -19.98 24.57 -0.45
CA ARG A 23 -18.79 25.24 -1.01
C ARG A 23 -17.84 25.72 0.10
N LEU A 24 -18.36 26.42 1.10
CA LEU A 24 -17.57 26.91 2.24
C LEU A 24 -16.96 25.77 3.04
N ARG A 25 -17.73 24.69 3.26
CA ARG A 25 -17.21 23.49 3.90
C ARG A 25 -16.05 22.88 3.13
N TRP A 26 -16.17 22.79 1.80
CA TRP A 26 -15.08 22.31 0.95
C TRP A 26 -13.86 23.22 1.06
N THR A 27 -14.03 24.54 1.01
CA THR A 27 -12.95 25.51 1.18
C THR A 27 -12.22 25.29 2.51
N GLY A 28 -12.95 25.06 3.59
CA GLY A 28 -12.36 24.72 4.90
C GLY A 28 -11.60 23.40 4.90
N LEU A 29 -12.12 22.36 4.22
CA LEU A 29 -11.43 21.07 4.06
C LEU A 29 -10.13 21.19 3.24
N ALA A 30 -10.13 22.06 2.21
CA ALA A 30 -9.00 22.22 1.30
C ALA A 30 -7.90 23.16 1.82
N LEU A 31 -8.27 24.24 2.53
CA LEU A 31 -7.33 25.24 3.05
C LEU A 31 -6.95 25.02 4.51
N GLY A 32 -7.72 24.22 5.25
CA GLY A 32 -7.57 24.02 6.68
C GLY A 32 -8.30 25.08 7.53
N THR A 33 -8.65 24.70 8.73
CA THR A 33 -9.28 25.54 9.74
C THR A 33 -8.70 25.23 11.12
N GLY A 34 -8.84 26.16 12.08
CA GLY A 34 -8.50 25.91 13.47
C GLY A 34 -7.00 25.89 13.80
N TYR A 35 -6.16 26.45 12.93
CA TYR A 35 -4.72 26.61 13.15
C TYR A 35 -4.34 28.08 13.39
N ASP A 36 -3.25 28.30 14.10
CA ASP A 36 -2.63 29.62 14.24
C ASP A 36 -1.58 29.82 13.15
N ALA A 37 -1.84 30.71 12.18
CA ALA A 37 -0.95 30.98 11.07
C ALA A 37 0.43 31.55 11.47
N ALA A 38 0.56 32.10 12.70
CA ALA A 38 1.83 32.59 13.20
C ALA A 38 2.64 31.53 13.98
N ALA A 39 2.03 30.39 14.28
CA ALA A 39 2.68 29.30 15.00
C ALA A 39 3.36 28.30 14.03
N GLU A 40 4.48 27.71 14.47
CA GLU A 40 5.07 26.57 13.76
C GLU A 40 4.25 25.28 13.97
N PRO A 41 4.14 24.40 12.97
CA PRO A 41 4.84 24.43 11.65
C PRO A 41 4.08 25.22 10.57
N TYR A 42 2.97 25.87 10.89
CA TYR A 42 2.10 26.53 9.91
C TYR A 42 2.77 27.77 9.30
N ALA A 43 3.43 28.59 10.12
CA ALA A 43 4.08 29.82 9.68
C ALA A 43 5.11 29.54 8.55
N SER A 44 6.00 28.60 8.76
CA SER A 44 6.99 28.20 7.75
C SER A 44 6.32 27.63 6.47
N ARG A 45 5.23 26.85 6.60
CA ARG A 45 4.51 26.28 5.46
C ARG A 45 3.80 27.35 4.62
N LEU A 46 3.16 28.30 5.30
CA LEU A 46 2.46 29.40 4.64
C LEU A 46 3.45 30.33 3.94
N THR A 47 4.55 30.69 4.58
CA THR A 47 5.63 31.48 3.97
C THR A 47 6.17 30.78 2.71
N ALA A 48 6.51 29.49 2.80
CA ALA A 48 6.99 28.73 1.63
C ALA A 48 5.93 28.60 0.52
N THR A 49 4.63 28.59 0.86
CA THR A 49 3.55 28.62 -0.13
C THR A 49 3.49 29.96 -0.86
N GLY A 50 3.64 31.06 -0.12
CA GLY A 50 3.69 32.41 -0.69
C GLY A 50 4.90 32.59 -1.61
N GLU A 51 6.09 32.16 -1.20
CA GLU A 51 7.32 32.25 -2.02
C GLU A 51 7.17 31.48 -3.35
N ARG A 52 6.64 30.24 -3.31
CA ARG A 52 6.36 29.46 -4.52
C ARG A 52 5.33 30.16 -5.42
N ALA A 53 4.26 30.69 -4.83
CA ALA A 53 3.22 31.39 -5.57
C ALA A 53 3.78 32.64 -6.27
N ALA A 54 4.64 33.41 -5.61
CA ALA A 54 5.32 34.56 -6.20
C ALA A 54 6.22 34.14 -7.39
N GLY A 55 6.99 33.05 -7.24
CA GLY A 55 7.80 32.47 -8.28
C GLY A 55 6.98 32.01 -9.49
N PHE A 56 5.85 31.37 -9.24
CA PHE A 56 4.93 30.94 -10.32
C PHE A 56 4.29 32.15 -11.02
N ALA A 57 3.85 33.16 -10.29
CA ALA A 57 3.28 34.36 -10.87
C ALA A 57 4.31 35.10 -11.75
N ALA A 58 5.55 35.23 -11.30
CA ALA A 58 6.64 35.88 -12.04
C ALA A 58 7.06 35.12 -13.32
N SER A 59 7.01 33.79 -13.30
CA SER A 59 7.42 32.94 -14.43
C SER A 59 6.28 32.57 -15.38
N MET A 60 5.03 32.94 -15.06
CA MET A 60 3.88 32.66 -15.90
C MET A 60 3.95 33.41 -17.23
N SER A 61 3.93 32.68 -18.35
CA SER A 61 4.05 33.25 -19.70
C SER A 61 3.12 32.49 -20.67
N PRO A 62 1.83 32.89 -20.71
CA PRO A 62 0.83 32.19 -21.51
C PRO A 62 1.19 32.20 -23.02
N ALA A 63 1.16 31.00 -23.61
CA ALA A 63 1.37 30.76 -25.04
C ALA A 63 0.37 29.68 -25.52
N PRO A 64 0.11 29.53 -26.81
CA PRO A 64 -0.92 28.59 -27.31
C PRO A 64 -0.75 27.14 -26.79
N GLY A 65 0.47 26.69 -26.52
CA GLY A 65 0.79 25.33 -26.09
C GLY A 65 1.25 25.20 -24.64
N SER A 66 1.20 26.30 -23.85
CA SER A 66 1.64 26.25 -22.43
C SER A 66 1.12 27.45 -21.64
N LEU A 67 0.99 27.31 -20.33
CA LEU A 67 0.82 28.43 -19.40
C LEU A 67 2.16 28.86 -18.78
N TRP A 68 3.05 27.90 -18.59
CA TRP A 68 4.46 28.08 -18.24
C TRP A 68 5.34 27.42 -19.30
N PRO A 69 6.43 28.02 -19.75
CA PRO A 69 7.28 27.47 -20.81
C PRO A 69 7.86 26.07 -20.50
N ASP A 70 8.05 25.76 -19.23
CA ASP A 70 8.55 24.48 -18.76
C ASP A 70 7.46 23.42 -18.52
N ARG A 71 6.19 23.75 -18.85
CA ARG A 71 5.00 22.89 -18.72
C ARG A 71 4.12 22.98 -19.95
N THR A 72 4.57 22.35 -21.03
CA THR A 72 3.80 22.27 -22.28
C THR A 72 2.56 21.41 -22.10
N PHE A 73 1.49 21.71 -22.85
CA PHE A 73 0.24 20.93 -22.80
C PHE A 73 0.36 19.55 -23.46
N ASP A 74 1.40 19.31 -24.23
CA ASP A 74 1.78 17.99 -24.72
C ASP A 74 3.14 17.60 -24.15
N PRO A 75 3.20 16.55 -23.31
CA PRO A 75 2.10 15.65 -22.86
C PRO A 75 1.09 16.33 -21.92
N PRO A 76 -0.16 15.80 -21.82
CA PRO A 76 -1.26 16.44 -21.07
C PRO A 76 -1.00 16.59 -19.55
N SER A 77 0.02 15.93 -19.02
CA SER A 77 0.48 16.17 -17.63
C SER A 77 0.87 17.63 -17.37
N GLY A 78 1.30 18.38 -18.40
CA GLY A 78 1.58 19.81 -18.27
C GLY A 78 0.32 20.65 -18.00
N ILE A 79 -0.87 20.20 -18.42
CA ILE A 79 -2.15 20.83 -18.09
C ILE A 79 -2.42 20.70 -16.60
N THR A 80 -2.35 19.48 -16.07
CA THR A 80 -2.53 19.21 -14.62
C THR A 80 -1.49 19.96 -13.78
N GLN A 81 -0.22 20.00 -14.21
CA GLN A 81 0.84 20.73 -13.51
C GLN A 81 0.58 22.25 -13.55
N SER A 82 -0.01 22.78 -14.64
CA SER A 82 -0.43 24.19 -14.71
C SER A 82 -1.54 24.48 -13.68
N TYR A 83 -2.56 23.65 -13.60
CA TYR A 83 -3.57 23.78 -12.54
C TYR A 83 -2.99 23.63 -11.13
N SER A 84 -2.01 22.76 -10.93
CA SER A 84 -1.32 22.62 -9.62
C SER A 84 -0.59 23.89 -9.20
N ARG A 85 0.05 24.60 -10.12
CA ARG A 85 0.68 25.91 -9.86
C ARG A 85 -0.38 26.98 -9.56
N LEU A 86 -1.47 27.03 -10.33
CA LEU A 86 -2.60 27.94 -10.07
C LEU A 86 -3.23 27.63 -8.70
N TRP A 87 -3.33 26.37 -8.30
CA TRP A 87 -3.80 25.99 -6.96
C TRP A 87 -2.87 26.54 -5.86
N THR A 88 -1.56 26.40 -6.00
CA THR A 88 -0.60 26.99 -5.04
C THR A 88 -0.76 28.51 -4.95
N MET A 89 -0.96 29.20 -6.08
CA MET A 89 -1.21 30.65 -6.09
C MET A 89 -2.55 30.98 -5.42
N THR A 90 -3.58 30.16 -5.62
CA THR A 90 -4.89 30.30 -4.96
C THR A 90 -4.78 30.12 -3.44
N GLN A 91 -4.02 29.11 -2.98
CA GLN A 91 -3.75 28.91 -1.56
C GLN A 91 -3.03 30.12 -0.97
N ALA A 92 -2.03 30.66 -1.65
CA ALA A 92 -1.29 31.84 -1.19
C ALA A 92 -2.18 33.10 -1.08
N TYR A 93 -3.11 33.27 -2.01
CA TYR A 93 -4.10 34.35 -1.98
C TYR A 93 -5.08 34.18 -0.81
N ALA A 94 -5.59 32.97 -0.56
CA ALA A 94 -6.70 32.73 0.36
C ALA A 94 -6.27 32.50 1.81
N GLN A 95 -5.07 31.97 2.05
CA GLN A 95 -4.62 31.61 3.41
C GLN A 95 -3.90 32.80 4.07
N PRO A 96 -4.11 33.01 5.39
CA PRO A 96 -3.35 34.01 6.15
C PRO A 96 -1.88 33.58 6.29
N GLY A 97 -0.98 34.56 6.47
CA GLY A 97 0.44 34.31 6.77
C GLY A 97 1.33 33.96 5.57
N THR A 98 0.78 33.96 4.34
CA THR A 98 1.56 33.67 3.11
C THR A 98 2.34 34.86 2.56
N GLY A 99 2.07 36.07 3.05
CA GLY A 99 2.56 37.33 2.46
C GLY A 99 1.78 37.79 1.24
N HIS A 100 0.86 36.99 0.71
CA HIS A 100 0.02 37.28 -0.45
C HIS A 100 -1.49 37.18 -0.15
N THR A 101 -1.88 37.15 1.10
CA THR A 101 -3.29 37.10 1.50
C THR A 101 -4.04 38.31 0.98
N GLY A 102 -5.05 38.10 0.11
CA GLY A 102 -5.83 39.16 -0.51
C GLY A 102 -5.08 39.97 -1.59
N ASP A 103 -3.93 39.51 -2.05
CA ASP A 103 -3.13 40.17 -3.11
C ASP A 103 -3.89 40.18 -4.44
N THR A 104 -4.37 41.34 -4.84
CA THR A 104 -5.15 41.51 -6.06
C THR A 104 -4.38 41.26 -7.36
N ALA A 105 -3.05 41.46 -7.34
CA ALA A 105 -2.20 41.17 -8.51
C ALA A 105 -2.02 39.65 -8.68
N LEU A 106 -1.85 38.93 -7.57
CA LEU A 106 -1.81 37.47 -7.58
C LEU A 106 -3.14 36.87 -8.02
N LEU A 107 -4.28 37.37 -7.51
CA LEU A 107 -5.61 36.98 -7.93
C LEU A 107 -5.80 37.18 -9.44
N ALA A 108 -5.45 38.37 -9.95
CA ALA A 108 -5.54 38.65 -11.38
C ALA A 108 -4.66 37.70 -12.22
N ALA A 109 -3.50 37.31 -11.74
CA ALA A 109 -2.66 36.31 -12.40
C ALA A 109 -3.34 34.94 -12.45
N VAL A 110 -3.94 34.46 -11.34
CA VAL A 110 -4.68 33.18 -11.31
C VAL A 110 -5.83 33.21 -12.30
N VAL A 111 -6.65 34.27 -12.29
CA VAL A 111 -7.80 34.42 -13.22
C VAL A 111 -7.34 34.39 -14.67
N ARG A 112 -6.29 35.15 -15.04
CA ARG A 112 -5.71 35.07 -16.38
C ARG A 112 -5.25 33.68 -16.77
N GLY A 113 -4.65 32.95 -15.84
CA GLY A 113 -4.23 31.54 -16.05
C GLY A 113 -5.42 30.62 -16.32
N LEU A 114 -6.51 30.75 -15.53
CA LEU A 114 -7.75 30.00 -15.74
C LEU A 114 -8.36 30.30 -17.12
N ASP A 115 -8.47 31.58 -17.47
CA ASP A 115 -9.01 32.00 -18.76
C ASP A 115 -8.17 31.45 -19.91
N HIS A 116 -6.84 31.47 -19.80
CA HIS A 116 -5.95 30.94 -20.83
C HIS A 116 -6.15 29.42 -21.01
N LEU A 117 -6.18 28.62 -19.91
CA LEU A 117 -6.42 27.17 -19.99
C LEU A 117 -7.81 26.87 -20.58
N ALA A 118 -8.84 27.61 -20.18
CA ALA A 118 -10.19 27.47 -20.73
C ALA A 118 -10.25 27.82 -22.22
N ALA A 119 -9.56 28.86 -22.66
CA ALA A 119 -9.56 29.27 -24.07
C ALA A 119 -8.76 28.32 -24.98
N THR A 120 -7.68 27.74 -24.49
CA THR A 120 -6.68 27.05 -25.34
C THR A 120 -6.72 25.55 -25.30
N VAL A 121 -7.02 24.91 -24.14
CA VAL A 121 -6.82 23.46 -23.98
C VAL A 121 -7.88 22.75 -23.16
N TYR A 122 -8.36 23.30 -22.03
CA TYR A 122 -9.25 22.57 -21.14
C TYR A 122 -10.70 23.09 -21.24
N ASN A 123 -11.35 22.75 -22.34
CA ASN A 123 -12.69 23.21 -22.70
C ASN A 123 -13.46 22.18 -23.54
N PRO A 124 -14.78 22.35 -23.74
CA PRO A 124 -15.63 21.41 -24.48
C PRO A 124 -15.29 21.17 -25.94
N SER A 125 -14.48 22.03 -26.58
CA SER A 125 -14.06 21.85 -27.98
C SER A 125 -12.80 20.97 -28.11
N THR A 126 -12.13 20.63 -27.01
CA THR A 126 -10.89 19.88 -27.03
C THR A 126 -11.15 18.38 -27.00
N THR A 127 -10.57 17.63 -27.92
CA THR A 127 -10.53 16.16 -27.87
C THR A 127 -9.36 15.71 -27.00
N ARG A 128 -9.59 14.75 -26.12
CA ARG A 128 -8.54 14.16 -25.26
C ARG A 128 -7.42 13.52 -26.08
N TYR A 129 -6.19 13.67 -25.60
CA TYR A 129 -5.00 12.98 -26.12
C TYR A 129 -4.12 12.49 -24.96
N GLY A 130 -3.23 11.55 -25.22
CA GLY A 130 -2.31 11.02 -24.23
C GLY A 130 -3.01 10.34 -23.05
N ASN A 131 -2.53 10.60 -21.82
CA ASN A 131 -3.06 9.95 -20.64
C ASN A 131 -4.43 10.50 -20.23
N TRP A 132 -5.44 9.63 -20.22
CA TRP A 132 -6.83 9.94 -19.83
C TRP A 132 -6.95 10.52 -18.42
N TRP A 133 -6.07 10.12 -17.50
CA TRP A 133 -6.11 10.53 -16.09
C TRP A 133 -5.98 12.05 -15.92
N GLU A 134 -5.17 12.68 -16.78
CA GLU A 134 -4.94 14.13 -16.73
C GLU A 134 -6.23 14.92 -17.03
N TRP A 135 -7.07 14.38 -17.91
CA TRP A 135 -8.32 15.00 -18.34
C TRP A 135 -9.49 14.77 -17.39
N GLN A 136 -9.56 13.56 -16.80
CA GLN A 136 -10.72 13.14 -16.04
C GLN A 136 -10.51 13.17 -14.51
N ILE A 137 -9.28 13.18 -14.03
CA ILE A 137 -8.97 13.18 -12.60
C ILE A 137 -8.04 14.33 -12.22
N GLY A 138 -6.85 14.42 -12.79
CA GLY A 138 -5.83 15.38 -12.36
C GLY A 138 -6.28 16.85 -12.49
N SER A 139 -6.60 17.26 -13.69
CA SER A 139 -7.00 18.64 -13.99
C SER A 139 -8.34 19.05 -13.37
N PRO A 140 -9.44 18.27 -13.51
CA PRO A 140 -10.74 18.70 -12.99
C PRO A 140 -10.78 18.81 -11.45
N ARG A 141 -10.04 17.97 -10.71
CA ARG A 141 -9.93 18.09 -9.25
C ARG A 141 -9.36 19.46 -8.85
N LEU A 142 -8.24 19.84 -9.45
CA LEU A 142 -7.58 21.11 -9.14
C LEU A 142 -8.40 22.30 -9.62
N LEU A 143 -9.01 22.23 -10.81
CA LEU A 143 -9.90 23.27 -11.33
C LEU A 143 -11.06 23.52 -10.36
N MET A 144 -11.73 22.46 -9.90
CA MET A 144 -12.87 22.60 -8.98
C MET A 144 -12.43 23.14 -7.61
N ASP A 145 -11.25 22.77 -7.10
CA ASP A 145 -10.69 23.30 -5.86
C ASP A 145 -10.44 24.82 -5.99
N ILE A 146 -9.84 25.27 -7.11
CA ILE A 146 -9.59 26.70 -7.39
C ILE A 146 -10.91 27.47 -7.49
N VAL A 147 -11.87 26.97 -8.26
CA VAL A 147 -13.17 27.61 -8.45
C VAL A 147 -13.97 27.68 -7.15
N ALA A 148 -13.88 26.67 -6.29
CA ALA A 148 -14.55 26.68 -4.98
C ALA A 148 -14.01 27.80 -4.06
N VAL A 149 -12.69 27.98 -4.04
CA VAL A 149 -12.02 28.99 -3.20
C VAL A 149 -12.23 30.40 -3.76
N LEU A 150 -12.10 30.58 -5.07
CA LEU A 150 -12.22 31.88 -5.74
C LEU A 150 -13.63 32.21 -6.25
N HIS A 151 -14.65 31.44 -5.85
CA HIS A 151 -16.01 31.55 -6.36
C HIS A 151 -16.54 32.98 -6.48
N ASP A 152 -16.35 33.79 -5.44
CA ASP A 152 -16.87 35.15 -5.34
C ASP A 152 -16.01 36.18 -6.13
N HIS A 153 -14.84 35.76 -6.63
CA HIS A 153 -13.92 36.55 -7.46
C HIS A 153 -14.01 36.19 -8.96
N LEU A 154 -14.74 35.11 -9.29
CA LEU A 154 -14.94 34.66 -10.66
C LEU A 154 -16.28 35.14 -11.18
N THR A 155 -16.35 35.54 -12.46
CA THR A 155 -17.61 35.86 -13.11
C THR A 155 -18.48 34.60 -13.25
N ARG A 156 -19.75 34.81 -13.53
CA ARG A 156 -20.68 33.71 -13.81
C ARG A 156 -20.22 32.87 -15.00
N GLU A 157 -19.76 33.56 -16.07
CA GLU A 157 -19.29 32.94 -17.31
C GLU A 157 -18.06 32.06 -17.05
N GLN A 158 -17.09 32.52 -16.24
CA GLN A 158 -15.90 31.73 -15.87
C GLN A 158 -16.27 30.49 -15.10
N ARG A 159 -17.17 30.57 -14.10
CA ARG A 159 -17.67 29.42 -13.37
C ARG A 159 -18.42 28.43 -14.27
N GLN A 160 -19.26 28.93 -15.18
CA GLN A 160 -19.98 28.10 -16.14
C GLN A 160 -19.04 27.41 -17.12
N ALA A 161 -18.00 28.09 -17.61
CA ALA A 161 -16.98 27.51 -18.50
C ALA A 161 -16.22 26.36 -17.78
N ALA A 162 -15.84 26.54 -16.50
CA ALA A 162 -15.21 25.51 -15.71
C ALA A 162 -16.13 24.27 -15.51
N CYS A 163 -17.41 24.49 -15.20
CA CYS A 163 -18.39 23.42 -15.09
C CYS A 163 -18.59 22.68 -16.42
N ALA A 164 -18.70 23.41 -17.54
CA ALA A 164 -18.87 22.82 -18.86
C ALA A 164 -17.65 21.98 -19.30
N ALA A 165 -16.43 22.39 -18.94
CA ALA A 165 -15.22 21.62 -19.18
C ALA A 165 -15.23 20.29 -18.39
N VAL A 166 -15.63 20.32 -17.11
CA VAL A 166 -15.78 19.09 -16.32
C VAL A 166 -16.85 18.18 -16.91
N ASP A 167 -18.02 18.69 -17.30
CA ASP A 167 -19.08 17.89 -17.91
C ASP A 167 -18.66 17.24 -19.24
N HIS A 168 -17.80 17.93 -20.01
CA HIS A 168 -17.25 17.39 -21.26
C HIS A 168 -16.30 16.24 -21.03
N PHE A 169 -15.34 16.38 -20.12
CA PHE A 169 -14.33 15.35 -19.87
C PHE A 169 -14.82 14.23 -18.94
N ILE A 170 -15.79 14.52 -18.06
CA ILE A 170 -16.43 13.55 -17.16
C ILE A 170 -17.94 13.58 -17.44
N PRO A 171 -18.41 13.08 -18.59
CA PRO A 171 -19.84 12.99 -18.85
C PRO A 171 -20.51 12.02 -17.87
N ASP A 172 -21.80 12.20 -17.58
CA ASP A 172 -22.58 11.41 -16.64
C ASP A 172 -22.47 9.90 -16.86
N SER A 173 -22.29 9.48 -18.12
CA SER A 173 -22.11 8.10 -18.50
C SER A 173 -20.90 7.42 -17.82
N VAL A 174 -19.85 8.19 -17.51
CA VAL A 174 -18.66 7.66 -16.79
C VAL A 174 -19.00 7.22 -15.37
N LEU A 175 -20.03 7.82 -14.74
CA LEU A 175 -20.46 7.47 -13.38
C LEU A 175 -21.68 6.52 -13.33
N ARG A 176 -22.32 6.22 -14.47
CA ARG A 176 -23.47 5.29 -14.49
C ARG A 176 -23.05 3.85 -14.28
N ASP A 177 -21.97 3.43 -14.95
CA ASP A 177 -21.49 2.05 -14.90
C ASP A 177 -20.24 1.94 -14.02
N TYR A 178 -20.22 0.97 -13.11
CA TYR A 178 -19.04 0.65 -12.31
C TYR A 178 -18.13 -0.31 -13.09
N SER A 179 -17.37 0.24 -14.04
CA SER A 179 -16.54 -0.55 -14.96
C SER A 179 -15.39 0.27 -15.56
N GLY A 180 -14.43 -0.43 -16.16
CA GLY A 180 -13.30 0.19 -16.86
C GLY A 180 -12.45 1.07 -15.93
N ILE A 181 -12.24 2.32 -16.32
CA ILE A 181 -11.48 3.29 -15.49
C ILE A 181 -12.25 3.77 -14.26
N SER A 182 -13.56 3.59 -14.23
CA SER A 182 -14.46 4.11 -13.20
C SER A 182 -14.72 3.07 -12.12
N THR A 183 -13.63 2.56 -11.50
CA THR A 183 -13.64 1.55 -10.43
C THR A 183 -12.69 1.94 -9.30
N GLY A 184 -12.89 1.41 -8.10
CA GLY A 184 -12.02 1.61 -6.94
C GLY A 184 -11.74 3.09 -6.65
N ALA A 185 -10.46 3.44 -6.48
CA ALA A 185 -10.03 4.81 -6.17
C ALA A 185 -10.34 5.82 -7.29
N ASN A 186 -10.26 5.40 -8.55
CA ASN A 186 -10.57 6.29 -9.67
C ASN A 186 -12.05 6.72 -9.66
N ARG A 187 -12.97 5.81 -9.30
CA ARG A 187 -14.40 6.15 -9.11
C ARG A 187 -14.57 7.26 -8.09
N VAL A 188 -13.87 7.21 -6.97
CA VAL A 188 -13.97 8.21 -5.90
C VAL A 188 -13.48 9.57 -6.37
N ASP A 189 -12.37 9.63 -7.09
CA ASP A 189 -11.83 10.87 -7.66
C ASP A 189 -12.77 11.50 -8.70
N LEU A 190 -13.38 10.68 -9.55
CA LEU A 190 -14.40 11.13 -10.51
C LEU A 190 -15.62 11.69 -9.78
N CYS A 191 -16.13 11.00 -8.76
CA CYS A 191 -17.24 11.47 -7.94
C CYS A 191 -16.93 12.78 -7.23
N ARG A 192 -15.69 12.99 -6.73
CA ARG A 192 -15.24 14.25 -6.13
C ARG A 192 -15.37 15.40 -7.11
N SER A 193 -14.87 15.24 -8.32
CA SER A 193 -14.93 16.30 -9.34
C SER A 193 -16.36 16.64 -9.73
N VAL A 194 -17.23 15.63 -9.92
CA VAL A 194 -18.62 15.80 -10.29
C VAL A 194 -19.47 16.39 -9.14
N ALA A 195 -19.22 15.98 -7.89
CA ALA A 195 -19.90 16.58 -6.73
C ALA A 195 -19.59 18.08 -6.61
N LEU A 196 -18.32 18.45 -6.72
CA LEU A 196 -17.92 19.87 -6.69
C LEU A 196 -18.49 20.65 -7.86
N ARG A 197 -18.46 20.06 -9.06
CA ARG A 197 -19.13 20.66 -10.24
C ARG A 197 -20.63 20.90 -9.97
N GLY A 198 -21.29 19.95 -9.34
CA GLY A 198 -22.69 20.09 -8.93
C GLY A 198 -22.92 21.23 -7.94
N ILE A 199 -22.07 21.33 -6.93
CA ILE A 199 -22.12 22.40 -5.91
C ILE A 199 -21.90 23.77 -6.57
N LEU A 200 -20.82 23.91 -7.36
CA LEU A 200 -20.42 25.18 -7.98
C LEU A 200 -21.33 25.62 -9.11
N GLY A 201 -21.97 24.68 -9.79
CA GLY A 201 -22.97 24.95 -10.83
C GLY A 201 -24.40 24.98 -10.32
N ARG A 202 -24.64 24.84 -9.00
CA ARG A 202 -25.95 24.78 -8.36
C ARG A 202 -26.87 23.73 -9.00
N ASP A 203 -26.32 22.51 -9.23
CA ASP A 203 -27.01 21.41 -9.91
C ASP A 203 -27.21 20.23 -8.94
N PRO A 204 -28.40 20.11 -8.34
CA PRO A 204 -28.67 19.06 -7.35
C PRO A 204 -28.57 17.64 -7.94
N ALA A 205 -28.88 17.47 -9.22
CA ALA A 205 -28.83 16.17 -9.88
C ALA A 205 -27.39 15.66 -10.02
N LYS A 206 -26.42 16.55 -10.27
CA LYS A 206 -25.00 16.21 -10.35
C LYS A 206 -24.44 15.77 -8.99
N ILE A 207 -24.84 16.44 -7.89
CA ILE A 207 -24.43 16.03 -6.56
C ILE A 207 -25.02 14.66 -6.20
N ALA A 208 -26.31 14.45 -6.51
CA ALA A 208 -26.97 13.17 -6.30
C ALA A 208 -26.30 12.05 -7.11
N LEU A 209 -25.99 12.30 -8.41
CA LEU A 209 -25.28 11.36 -9.27
C LEU A 209 -23.93 10.97 -8.67
N ALA A 210 -23.14 11.95 -8.25
CA ALA A 210 -21.82 11.70 -7.66
C ALA A 210 -21.90 10.92 -6.34
N ARG A 211 -22.87 11.26 -5.46
CA ARG A 211 -23.13 10.53 -4.21
C ARG A 211 -23.53 9.07 -4.47
N ASP A 212 -24.49 8.85 -5.36
CA ASP A 212 -25.03 7.53 -5.64
C ASP A 212 -23.99 6.64 -6.35
N ALA A 213 -23.14 7.24 -7.16
CA ALA A 213 -22.03 6.58 -7.83
C ALA A 213 -20.91 6.09 -6.88
N LEU A 214 -20.93 6.48 -5.59
CA LEU A 214 -20.02 5.95 -4.56
C LEU A 214 -20.47 4.58 -4.06
N SER A 215 -21.77 4.28 -4.03
CA SER A 215 -22.30 3.04 -3.44
C SER A 215 -21.64 1.75 -3.93
N PRO A 216 -21.30 1.59 -5.24
CA PRO A 216 -20.61 0.40 -5.72
C PRO A 216 -19.17 0.22 -5.18
N VAL A 217 -18.56 1.28 -4.62
CA VAL A 217 -17.20 1.20 -4.02
C VAL A 217 -17.22 0.55 -2.64
N PHE A 218 -18.35 0.60 -1.94
CA PHE A 218 -18.44 0.23 -0.53
C PHE A 218 -18.43 -1.28 -0.27
N PRO A 219 -19.20 -2.12 -1.00
CA PRO A 219 -19.22 -3.55 -0.75
C PRO A 219 -17.87 -4.22 -0.96
N TYR A 220 -17.61 -5.29 -0.22
CA TYR A 220 -16.48 -6.16 -0.54
C TYR A 220 -16.64 -6.75 -1.94
N VAL A 221 -15.53 -6.75 -2.69
CA VAL A 221 -15.45 -7.41 -3.99
C VAL A 221 -14.86 -8.82 -3.86
N THR A 222 -15.13 -9.67 -4.84
CA THR A 222 -14.53 -11.01 -4.95
C THR A 222 -13.56 -11.13 -6.12
N LYS A 223 -13.49 -10.09 -6.97
CA LYS A 223 -12.58 -9.97 -8.11
C LYS A 223 -12.42 -8.51 -8.53
N GLY A 224 -11.27 -8.20 -9.14
CA GLY A 224 -10.98 -6.86 -9.69
C GLY A 224 -10.68 -5.83 -8.60
N ASP A 225 -10.96 -4.57 -8.91
CA ASP A 225 -10.60 -3.43 -8.09
C ASP A 225 -11.53 -3.24 -6.90
N GLY A 226 -10.97 -3.00 -5.71
CA GLY A 226 -11.73 -2.69 -4.50
C GLY A 226 -11.23 -3.39 -3.25
N LEU A 227 -12.01 -3.27 -2.18
CA LEU A 227 -11.78 -3.93 -0.89
C LEU A 227 -12.32 -5.36 -0.90
N TYR A 228 -11.55 -6.29 -0.34
CA TYR A 228 -11.93 -7.69 -0.13
C TYR A 228 -12.19 -7.96 1.35
N ALA A 229 -12.98 -8.98 1.63
CA ALA A 229 -13.38 -9.33 3.01
C ALA A 229 -12.20 -9.71 3.93
N ASP A 230 -11.06 -10.10 3.38
CA ASP A 230 -9.83 -10.40 4.13
C ASP A 230 -8.95 -9.16 4.40
N GLY A 231 -9.42 -7.96 4.06
CA GLY A 231 -8.70 -6.69 4.19
C GLY A 231 -7.77 -6.37 3.00
N SER A 232 -7.72 -7.22 1.98
CA SER A 232 -6.97 -6.89 0.75
C SER A 232 -7.58 -5.70 0.03
N PHE A 233 -6.73 -4.88 -0.59
CA PHE A 233 -7.14 -3.86 -1.56
C PHE A 233 -6.38 -4.06 -2.87
N VAL A 234 -7.12 -4.27 -3.93
CA VAL A 234 -6.59 -4.48 -5.29
C VAL A 234 -7.00 -3.31 -6.18
N GLN A 235 -6.12 -2.87 -7.05
CA GLN A 235 -6.39 -1.91 -8.12
C GLN A 235 -5.65 -2.37 -9.38
N HIS A 236 -6.04 -1.86 -10.55
CA HIS A 236 -5.57 -2.37 -11.84
C HIS A 236 -5.77 -3.90 -11.98
N THR A 237 -6.87 -4.39 -11.45
CA THR A 237 -7.37 -5.78 -11.51
C THR A 237 -6.48 -6.79 -10.78
N TRP A 238 -5.14 -6.65 -10.80
CA TRP A 238 -4.18 -7.67 -10.39
C TRP A 238 -3.08 -7.17 -9.44
N VAL A 239 -3.14 -5.93 -8.96
CA VAL A 239 -2.05 -5.32 -8.18
C VAL A 239 -2.50 -5.07 -6.74
N ALA A 240 -1.70 -5.53 -5.77
CA ALA A 240 -1.85 -5.17 -4.37
C ALA A 240 -1.51 -3.69 -4.18
N TYR A 241 -2.52 -2.87 -3.83
CA TYR A 241 -2.37 -1.42 -3.98
C TYR A 241 -2.87 -0.57 -2.79
N SER A 242 -2.90 -1.14 -1.59
CA SER A 242 -3.39 -0.46 -0.38
C SER A 242 -2.66 0.86 -0.08
N GLY A 243 -1.33 0.92 -0.32
CA GLY A 243 -0.49 2.06 0.06
C GLY A 243 -0.61 3.29 -0.84
N THR A 244 -1.09 3.15 -2.08
CA THR A 244 -1.25 4.26 -3.02
C THR A 244 -2.69 4.44 -3.48
N TYR A 245 -3.23 3.59 -4.34
CA TYR A 245 -4.63 3.70 -4.75
C TYR A 245 -5.61 3.52 -3.58
N GLY A 246 -5.31 2.64 -2.62
CA GLY A 246 -6.08 2.52 -1.40
C GLY A 246 -6.05 3.79 -0.55
N GLN A 247 -4.90 4.45 -0.46
CA GLN A 247 -4.76 5.76 0.20
C GLN A 247 -5.59 6.84 -0.51
N VAL A 248 -5.54 6.91 -1.85
CA VAL A 248 -6.34 7.85 -2.66
C VAL A 248 -7.84 7.61 -2.43
N MET A 249 -8.27 6.34 -2.42
CA MET A 249 -9.67 5.99 -2.14
C MET A 249 -10.09 6.45 -0.74
N LEU A 250 -9.28 6.18 0.27
CA LEU A 250 -9.59 6.52 1.65
C LEU A 250 -9.66 8.04 1.88
N ASP A 251 -8.70 8.81 1.35
CA ASP A 251 -8.70 10.27 1.41
C ASP A 251 -9.91 10.86 0.67
N GLY A 252 -10.18 10.40 -0.55
CA GLY A 252 -11.29 10.89 -1.35
C GLY A 252 -12.65 10.63 -0.70
N LEU A 253 -12.86 9.43 -0.14
CA LEU A 253 -14.07 9.10 0.61
C LEU A 253 -14.18 9.91 1.89
N GLY A 254 -13.08 10.09 2.63
CA GLY A 254 -13.06 10.93 3.82
C GLY A 254 -13.48 12.38 3.52
N ARG A 255 -12.98 12.96 2.42
CA ARG A 255 -13.37 14.30 1.96
C ARG A 255 -14.85 14.37 1.57
N LEU A 256 -15.35 13.40 0.81
CA LEU A 256 -16.75 13.38 0.36
C LEU A 256 -17.72 13.13 1.52
N PHE A 257 -17.37 12.24 2.47
CA PHE A 257 -18.17 12.04 3.68
C PHE A 257 -18.23 13.31 4.52
N ALA A 258 -17.10 13.98 4.73
CA ALA A 258 -17.04 15.23 5.47
C ALA A 258 -17.79 16.37 4.75
N LEU A 259 -17.65 16.47 3.43
CA LEU A 259 -18.33 17.48 2.61
C LEU A 259 -19.86 17.35 2.70
N LEU A 260 -20.38 16.14 2.47
CA LEU A 260 -21.82 15.90 2.34
C LEU A 260 -22.53 15.62 3.66
N ALA A 261 -21.79 15.50 4.77
CA ALA A 261 -22.37 15.22 6.08
C ALA A 261 -23.44 16.24 6.48
N GLY A 262 -24.63 15.76 6.89
CA GLY A 262 -25.74 16.60 7.35
C GLY A 262 -26.40 17.47 6.28
N SER A 263 -26.07 17.25 5.00
CA SER A 263 -26.76 17.89 3.87
C SER A 263 -27.86 16.97 3.28
N SER A 264 -28.64 17.53 2.38
CA SER A 264 -29.66 16.79 1.59
C SER A 264 -29.03 15.66 0.74
N TRP A 265 -27.71 15.73 0.52
CA TRP A 265 -26.94 14.72 -0.22
C TRP A 265 -26.02 13.87 0.66
N ALA A 266 -26.28 13.80 1.97
CA ALA A 266 -25.48 12.95 2.86
C ALA A 266 -25.39 11.51 2.35
N VAL A 267 -24.22 10.91 2.47
CA VAL A 267 -24.00 9.49 2.13
C VAL A 267 -24.59 8.63 3.24
N THR A 268 -25.77 8.05 2.98
CA THR A 268 -26.53 7.26 3.96
C THR A 268 -26.50 5.75 3.68
N ASP A 269 -25.82 5.32 2.62
CA ASP A 269 -25.67 3.91 2.29
C ASP A 269 -25.00 3.17 3.48
N PRO A 270 -25.69 2.15 4.07
CA PRO A 270 -25.14 1.43 5.22
C PRO A 270 -23.85 0.66 4.89
N ALA A 271 -23.64 0.28 3.63
CA ALA A 271 -22.41 -0.40 3.19
C ALA A 271 -21.16 0.48 3.31
N ARG A 272 -21.32 1.81 3.51
CA ARG A 272 -20.16 2.70 3.84
C ARG A 272 -19.38 2.23 5.08
N GLN A 273 -20.01 1.45 5.97
CA GLN A 273 -19.34 0.90 7.14
C GLN A 273 -18.15 0.01 6.76
N THR A 274 -18.22 -0.69 5.63
CA THR A 274 -17.09 -1.47 5.10
C THR A 274 -15.82 -0.61 4.92
N VAL A 275 -16.00 0.65 4.47
CA VAL A 275 -14.87 1.59 4.34
C VAL A 275 -14.32 2.00 5.71
N LEU A 276 -15.18 2.23 6.69
CA LEU A 276 -14.78 2.57 8.05
C LEU A 276 -14.02 1.40 8.71
N ASP A 277 -14.56 0.19 8.58
CA ASP A 277 -13.93 -1.04 9.10
C ASP A 277 -12.57 -1.31 8.43
N SER A 278 -12.38 -0.89 7.18
CA SER A 278 -11.13 -1.08 6.45
C SER A 278 -9.92 -0.38 7.08
N VAL A 279 -10.13 0.68 7.86
CA VAL A 279 -9.05 1.37 8.58
C VAL A 279 -8.27 0.38 9.45
N GLU A 280 -8.97 -0.44 10.24
CA GLU A 280 -8.34 -1.38 11.18
C GLU A 280 -7.99 -2.72 10.52
N HIS A 281 -8.77 -3.17 9.51
CA HIS A 281 -8.59 -4.50 8.91
C HIS A 281 -7.71 -4.50 7.65
N ALA A 282 -7.74 -3.43 6.86
CA ALA A 282 -7.03 -3.36 5.58
C ALA A 282 -5.78 -2.49 5.62
N TYR A 283 -5.82 -1.33 6.28
CA TYR A 283 -4.74 -0.35 6.23
C TYR A 283 -3.79 -0.41 7.43
N ALA A 284 -4.31 -0.43 8.66
CA ALA A 284 -3.48 -0.43 9.86
C ALA A 284 -2.45 -1.58 9.92
N PRO A 285 -2.77 -2.81 9.49
CA PRO A 285 -1.78 -3.88 9.47
C PRO A 285 -0.59 -3.63 8.53
N LEU A 286 -0.74 -2.75 7.54
CA LEU A 286 0.27 -2.41 6.54
C LEU A 286 1.06 -1.15 6.89
N ILE A 287 0.68 -0.45 7.95
CA ILE A 287 1.42 0.72 8.46
C ILE A 287 2.29 0.27 9.63
N TYR A 288 3.61 0.49 9.56
CA TYR A 288 4.55 0.16 10.63
C TYR A 288 5.40 1.39 10.97
N ASN A 289 5.28 1.91 12.20
CA ASN A 289 6.00 3.11 12.67
C ASN A 289 5.96 4.27 11.65
N GLY A 290 4.80 4.54 11.06
CA GLY A 290 4.59 5.66 10.15
C GLY A 290 4.77 5.35 8.66
N LEU A 291 5.47 4.27 8.28
CA LEU A 291 5.63 3.86 6.88
C LEU A 291 4.52 2.92 6.41
N ALA A 292 4.19 2.92 5.12
CA ALA A 292 3.39 1.89 4.44
C ALA A 292 4.33 0.88 3.77
N MET A 293 4.12 -0.41 4.02
CA MET A 293 4.98 -1.47 3.48
C MET A 293 4.98 -1.46 1.95
N ASP A 294 6.15 -1.37 1.32
CA ASP A 294 6.30 -1.18 -0.13
C ASP A 294 5.67 -2.28 -0.99
N SER A 295 5.42 -3.45 -0.42
CA SER A 295 4.75 -4.56 -1.11
C SER A 295 3.33 -4.22 -1.60
N VAL A 296 2.73 -3.12 -1.12
CA VAL A 296 1.39 -2.66 -1.49
C VAL A 296 1.39 -1.27 -2.15
N ASN A 297 2.54 -0.82 -2.65
CA ASN A 297 2.70 0.46 -3.33
C ASN A 297 2.74 0.33 -4.87
N GLY A 298 2.69 -0.89 -5.41
CA GLY A 298 2.74 -1.15 -6.85
C GLY A 298 3.96 -0.51 -7.51
N ARG A 299 3.79 0.10 -8.69
CA ARG A 299 4.89 0.78 -9.40
C ARG A 299 5.42 2.03 -8.68
N ALA A 300 4.68 2.55 -7.70
CA ALA A 300 5.07 3.76 -6.97
C ALA A 300 6.36 3.59 -6.12
N ILE A 301 6.83 2.37 -5.90
CA ILE A 301 8.15 2.12 -5.29
C ILE A 301 9.30 2.79 -6.06
N SER A 302 9.11 3.11 -7.34
CA SER A 302 10.10 3.78 -8.19
C SER A 302 10.02 5.30 -8.19
N ARG A 303 9.05 5.91 -7.51
CA ARG A 303 8.82 7.37 -7.62
C ARG A 303 9.89 8.21 -6.97
N GLY A 304 10.34 7.86 -5.77
CA GLY A 304 11.43 8.52 -5.07
C GLY A 304 11.41 10.04 -5.15
N LEU A 305 12.52 10.64 -5.61
CA LEU A 305 12.61 12.07 -5.89
C LEU A 305 12.23 12.37 -7.34
N LEU A 306 11.21 13.20 -7.55
CA LEU A 306 10.83 13.65 -8.89
C LEU A 306 11.77 14.77 -9.40
N LYS A 307 11.96 14.80 -10.71
CA LYS A 307 12.72 15.86 -11.37
C LYS A 307 12.00 17.21 -11.20
N GLY A 308 12.72 18.21 -10.75
CA GLY A 308 12.18 19.58 -10.57
C GLY A 308 11.19 19.69 -9.40
N ASP A 309 11.16 18.75 -8.48
CA ASP A 309 10.42 18.91 -7.21
C ASP A 309 11.24 19.78 -6.25
N GLU A 310 10.88 21.07 -6.17
CA GLU A 310 11.58 22.05 -5.33
C GLU A 310 11.50 21.70 -3.84
N ARG A 311 10.44 21.03 -3.41
CA ARG A 311 10.30 20.57 -2.01
C ARG A 311 11.15 19.35 -1.69
N ARG A 312 11.73 18.70 -2.72
CA ARG A 312 12.53 17.48 -2.60
C ARG A 312 11.83 16.37 -1.80
N VAL A 313 10.54 16.20 -2.04
CA VAL A 313 9.72 15.18 -1.36
C VAL A 313 10.16 13.79 -1.83
N LEU A 314 10.71 12.99 -0.92
CA LEU A 314 11.02 11.59 -1.18
C LEU A 314 9.73 10.74 -1.08
N ARG A 315 9.24 10.24 -2.23
CA ARG A 315 7.99 9.49 -2.35
C ARG A 315 8.22 7.99 -2.14
N GLY A 316 8.74 7.64 -0.97
CA GLY A 316 8.96 6.26 -0.52
C GLY A 316 7.85 5.75 0.40
N ASP A 317 8.16 4.71 1.15
CA ASP A 317 7.26 4.03 2.08
C ASP A 317 6.72 4.96 3.20
N HIS A 318 7.54 5.85 3.77
CA HIS A 318 7.07 6.86 4.74
C HIS A 318 6.10 7.86 4.10
N PHE A 319 6.36 8.32 2.88
CA PHE A 319 5.43 9.22 2.18
C PHE A 319 4.04 8.59 2.05
N HIS A 320 3.98 7.32 1.64
CA HIS A 320 2.72 6.60 1.48
C HIS A 320 2.06 6.30 2.82
N GLY A 321 2.84 5.90 3.83
CA GLY A 321 2.33 5.68 5.19
C GLY A 321 1.75 6.93 5.83
N GLN A 322 2.43 8.04 5.71
CA GLN A 322 1.97 9.34 6.20
C GLN A 322 0.71 9.80 5.48
N GLY A 323 0.60 9.55 4.16
CA GLY A 323 -0.62 9.80 3.39
C GLY A 323 -1.82 8.99 3.90
N LEU A 324 -1.62 7.70 4.24
CA LEU A 324 -2.64 6.87 4.88
C LEU A 324 -3.03 7.39 6.26
N ILE A 325 -2.07 7.78 7.08
CA ILE A 325 -2.31 8.33 8.43
C ILE A 325 -3.14 9.61 8.34
N ALA A 326 -2.82 10.51 7.39
CA ALA A 326 -3.60 11.73 7.16
C ALA A 326 -5.03 11.44 6.68
N ALA A 327 -5.21 10.45 5.79
CA ALA A 327 -6.53 10.01 5.33
C ALA A 327 -7.36 9.41 6.48
N ILE A 328 -6.76 8.64 7.38
CA ILE A 328 -7.41 8.09 8.57
C ILE A 328 -7.82 9.22 9.52
N ALA A 329 -6.95 10.21 9.77
CA ALA A 329 -7.26 11.36 10.58
C ALA A 329 -8.43 12.20 10.01
N LEU A 330 -8.50 12.33 8.69
CA LEU A 330 -9.62 12.99 8.00
C LEU A 330 -10.91 12.20 8.16
N LEU A 331 -10.88 10.90 7.93
CA LEU A 331 -12.05 10.00 7.99
C LEU A 331 -12.64 9.94 9.41
N ALA A 332 -11.79 10.08 10.44
CA ALA A 332 -12.19 10.13 11.85
C ALA A 332 -13.24 11.24 12.15
N GLY A 333 -13.22 12.33 11.39
CA GLY A 333 -14.20 13.42 11.51
C GLY A 333 -15.64 13.01 11.19
N GLY A 334 -15.84 11.98 10.37
CA GLY A 334 -17.16 11.45 9.96
C GLY A 334 -17.54 10.11 10.63
N ALA A 335 -16.69 9.58 11.50
CA ALA A 335 -16.88 8.30 12.18
C ALA A 335 -17.65 8.44 13.52
N SER A 336 -18.07 7.31 14.08
CA SER A 336 -18.60 7.28 15.44
C SER A 336 -17.55 7.73 16.48
N ALA A 337 -17.98 8.18 17.66
CA ALA A 337 -17.05 8.61 18.72
C ALA A 337 -16.05 7.50 19.08
N ALA A 338 -16.52 6.24 19.17
CA ALA A 338 -15.66 5.10 19.51
C ALA A 338 -14.61 4.80 18.41
N GLU A 339 -14.97 4.87 17.14
CA GLU A 339 -14.04 4.72 16.02
C GLU A 339 -13.02 5.85 15.99
N ARG A 340 -13.48 7.09 16.11
CA ARG A 340 -12.64 8.28 16.16
C ARG A 340 -11.58 8.20 17.28
N ASP A 341 -11.98 7.77 18.47
CA ASP A 341 -11.07 7.65 19.59
C ASP A 341 -10.00 6.58 19.35
N ARG A 342 -10.40 5.41 18.80
CA ARG A 342 -9.44 4.35 18.42
C ARG A 342 -8.49 4.82 17.33
N TRP A 343 -8.99 5.49 16.29
CA TRP A 343 -8.16 5.95 15.18
C TRP A 343 -7.24 7.11 15.59
N ASN A 344 -7.71 8.05 16.42
CA ASN A 344 -6.84 9.08 16.99
C ASN A 344 -5.72 8.46 17.83
N ALA A 345 -6.01 7.39 18.61
CA ALA A 345 -4.99 6.67 19.37
C ALA A 345 -3.95 6.02 18.45
N MET A 346 -4.39 5.42 17.33
CA MET A 346 -3.49 4.82 16.32
C MET A 346 -2.64 5.88 15.62
N VAL A 347 -3.26 6.97 15.13
CA VAL A 347 -2.57 8.09 14.47
C VAL A 347 -1.52 8.70 15.42
N LYS A 348 -1.89 8.95 16.67
CA LYS A 348 -0.97 9.43 17.70
C LYS A 348 0.21 8.48 17.91
N GLY A 349 -0.05 7.18 17.98
CA GLY A 349 0.99 6.16 18.12
C GLY A 349 1.96 6.13 16.95
N TRP A 350 1.48 6.23 15.71
CA TRP A 350 2.35 6.29 14.52
C TRP A 350 3.16 7.59 14.47
N ILE A 351 2.56 8.74 14.82
CA ILE A 351 3.27 10.02 14.91
C ILE A 351 4.42 9.94 15.92
N GLU A 352 4.18 9.36 17.10
CA GLU A 352 5.19 9.25 18.15
C GLU A 352 6.34 8.29 17.79
N ARG A 353 6.05 7.23 17.03
CA ARG A 353 7.04 6.20 16.69
C ARG A 353 7.81 6.45 15.41
N ASP A 354 7.32 7.32 14.50
CA ASP A 354 8.05 7.65 13.28
C ASP A 354 9.17 8.64 13.57
N THR A 355 10.30 8.11 14.02
CA THR A 355 11.51 8.90 14.31
C THR A 355 12.41 9.05 13.09
N THR A 356 12.20 8.25 12.04
CA THR A 356 12.97 8.28 10.79
C THR A 356 12.53 9.42 9.89
N SER A 357 11.21 9.60 9.73
CA SER A 357 10.59 10.63 8.91
C SER A 357 9.39 11.21 9.65
N PRO A 358 9.60 12.16 10.59
CA PRO A 358 8.54 12.61 11.48
C PRO A 358 7.31 13.14 10.74
N VAL A 359 6.15 12.57 11.03
CA VAL A 359 4.88 12.84 10.33
C VAL A 359 4.51 14.32 10.33
N LEU A 360 4.63 14.99 11.51
CA LEU A 360 4.20 16.40 11.67
C LEU A 360 5.11 17.42 10.97
N THR A 361 6.27 16.97 10.47
CA THR A 361 7.20 17.83 9.70
C THR A 361 7.31 17.42 8.25
N ALA A 362 6.56 16.39 7.83
CA ALA A 362 6.64 15.83 6.50
C ALA A 362 6.36 16.87 5.40
N PRO A 363 7.24 17.00 4.39
CA PRO A 363 7.19 18.09 3.42
C PRO A 363 6.00 18.03 2.47
N GLN A 364 5.35 16.87 2.31
CA GLN A 364 4.20 16.69 1.41
C GLN A 364 2.91 17.34 1.94
N PHE A 365 2.78 17.51 3.25
CA PHE A 365 1.53 18.02 3.82
C PHE A 365 1.39 19.53 3.64
N ASP A 366 0.20 19.92 3.28
CA ASP A 366 -0.26 21.31 3.38
C ASP A 366 -0.75 21.63 4.82
N VAL A 367 -1.14 22.87 5.03
CA VAL A 367 -1.61 23.34 6.34
C VAL A 367 -2.88 22.60 6.80
N ALA A 368 -3.75 22.23 5.86
CA ALA A 368 -4.99 21.54 6.17
C ALA A 368 -4.74 20.13 6.74
N ASP A 369 -3.82 19.38 6.14
CA ASP A 369 -3.43 18.05 6.62
C ASP A 369 -2.71 18.14 7.96
N LEU A 370 -1.77 19.08 8.09
CA LEU A 370 -1.05 19.32 9.35
C LEU A 370 -1.99 19.69 10.49
N ALA A 371 -2.98 20.55 10.26
CA ALA A 371 -3.95 20.93 11.29
C ALA A 371 -4.74 19.71 11.80
N ARG A 372 -5.18 18.83 10.89
CA ARG A 372 -5.87 17.57 11.25
C ARG A 372 -4.97 16.61 12.02
N LEU A 373 -3.73 16.45 11.60
CA LEU A 373 -2.76 15.57 12.26
C LEU A 373 -2.39 16.09 13.65
N HIS A 374 -2.21 17.39 13.80
CA HIS A 374 -1.99 18.02 15.13
C HIS A 374 -3.20 17.85 16.04
N ALA A 375 -4.42 18.00 15.52
CA ALA A 375 -5.65 17.76 16.29
C ALA A 375 -5.75 16.32 16.76
N ALA A 376 -5.42 15.34 15.89
CA ALA A 376 -5.38 13.93 16.27
C ALA A 376 -4.29 13.61 17.30
N ALA A 377 -3.09 14.20 17.16
CA ALA A 377 -2.00 14.07 18.12
C ALA A 377 -2.34 14.68 19.50
N ALA A 378 -3.13 15.77 19.53
CA ALA A 378 -3.59 16.41 20.74
C ALA A 378 -4.85 15.77 21.37
N ALA A 379 -5.46 14.77 20.70
CA ALA A 379 -6.66 14.13 21.22
C ALA A 379 -6.43 13.53 22.62
N PRO A 380 -7.42 13.60 23.55
CA PRO A 380 -7.29 13.13 24.92
C PRO A 380 -7.41 11.61 25.04
N VAL A 381 -6.68 10.90 24.19
CA VAL A 381 -6.58 9.44 24.16
C VAL A 381 -5.12 9.02 24.25
N PRO A 382 -4.79 7.88 24.86
CA PRO A 382 -3.41 7.36 24.89
C PRO A 382 -3.00 6.91 23.48
N ALA A 383 -1.71 7.06 23.17
CA ALA A 383 -1.15 6.53 21.93
C ALA A 383 -1.28 4.99 21.88
N ALA A 384 -1.83 4.47 20.78
CA ALA A 384 -1.93 3.02 20.61
C ALA A 384 -0.54 2.42 20.31
N PRO A 385 -0.17 1.28 20.91
CA PRO A 385 1.04 0.56 20.56
C PRO A 385 0.94 -0.03 19.15
N GLU A 386 2.09 -0.47 18.58
CA GLU A 386 2.06 -1.29 17.37
C GLU A 386 1.31 -2.60 17.63
N PRO A 387 0.38 -2.98 16.74
CA PRO A 387 -0.33 -4.24 16.88
C PRO A 387 0.62 -5.44 16.75
N VAL A 388 0.38 -6.48 17.54
CA VAL A 388 1.10 -7.75 17.46
C VAL A 388 0.18 -8.81 16.86
N GLY A 389 0.71 -9.62 15.97
CA GLY A 389 -0.06 -10.70 15.34
C GLY A 389 0.38 -11.01 13.92
N HIS A 390 -0.42 -11.83 13.27
CA HIS A 390 -0.25 -12.20 11.86
C HIS A 390 -1.52 -11.87 11.09
N THR A 391 -1.37 -11.16 9.98
CA THR A 391 -2.45 -10.86 9.04
C THR A 391 -2.11 -11.47 7.68
N LEU A 392 -3.02 -12.27 7.15
CA LEU A 392 -2.92 -12.85 5.81
C LEU A 392 -3.94 -12.19 4.90
N PHE A 393 -3.47 -11.42 3.96
CA PHE A 393 -4.23 -10.80 2.88
C PHE A 393 -4.26 -11.74 1.67
N ALA A 394 -5.08 -12.77 1.77
CA ALA A 394 -5.08 -13.86 0.80
C ALA A 394 -5.47 -13.39 -0.61
N ALA A 395 -6.37 -12.39 -0.75
CA ALA A 395 -6.82 -11.90 -2.05
C ALA A 395 -5.77 -11.05 -2.79
N MET A 396 -4.77 -10.49 -2.08
CA MET A 396 -3.67 -9.75 -2.70
C MET A 396 -2.30 -10.41 -2.51
N ASP A 397 -2.27 -11.71 -2.10
CA ASP A 397 -1.05 -12.51 -1.94
C ASP A 397 0.01 -11.82 -1.04
N ARG A 398 -0.42 -11.26 0.10
CA ARG A 398 0.45 -10.59 1.09
C ARG A 398 0.27 -11.21 2.47
N ALA A 399 1.37 -11.29 3.22
CA ALA A 399 1.32 -11.69 4.62
C ALA A 399 2.16 -10.74 5.48
N VAL A 400 1.60 -10.30 6.60
CA VAL A 400 2.27 -9.41 7.55
C VAL A 400 2.38 -10.11 8.88
N HIS A 401 3.58 -10.16 9.43
CA HIS A 401 3.86 -10.72 10.74
C HIS A 401 4.50 -9.67 11.63
N ARG A 402 3.84 -9.34 12.74
CA ARG A 402 4.28 -8.31 13.68
C ARG A 402 4.52 -8.91 15.06
N ARG A 403 5.66 -8.57 15.61
CA ARG A 403 6.06 -8.96 16.96
C ARG A 403 6.53 -7.74 17.75
N PRO A 404 6.60 -7.81 19.07
CA PRO A 404 7.21 -6.72 19.83
C PRO A 404 8.60 -6.39 19.28
N GLY A 405 8.79 -5.14 18.83
CA GLY A 405 10.06 -4.64 18.34
C GLY A 405 10.44 -5.00 16.89
N TRP A 406 9.63 -5.74 16.12
CA TRP A 406 9.91 -6.01 14.72
C TRP A 406 8.68 -6.33 13.88
N ALA A 407 8.81 -6.17 12.58
CA ALA A 407 7.80 -6.56 11.61
C ALA A 407 8.45 -7.25 10.40
N ALA A 408 7.69 -8.15 9.76
CA ALA A 408 8.03 -8.74 8.47
C ALA A 408 6.81 -8.75 7.55
N ASN A 409 7.06 -8.58 6.25
CA ASN A 409 6.03 -8.63 5.22
C ASN A 409 6.51 -9.52 4.07
N ILE A 410 5.67 -10.44 3.62
CA ILE A 410 5.96 -11.37 2.54
C ILE A 410 5.15 -10.96 1.32
N SER A 411 5.84 -10.63 0.24
CA SER A 411 5.26 -10.24 -1.05
C SER A 411 5.29 -11.42 -2.01
N MET A 412 4.13 -11.90 -2.38
CA MET A 412 3.94 -13.07 -3.23
C MET A 412 3.15 -12.71 -4.50
N SER A 413 3.09 -13.62 -5.45
CA SER A 413 2.27 -13.52 -6.66
C SER A 413 1.69 -14.87 -7.05
N SER A 414 0.62 -14.85 -7.82
CA SER A 414 -0.08 -16.03 -8.34
C SER A 414 -0.81 -15.70 -9.64
N GLU A 415 -1.62 -16.62 -10.17
CA GLU A 415 -2.50 -16.28 -11.30
C GLU A 415 -3.49 -15.13 -10.98
N ARG A 416 -3.66 -14.78 -9.69
CA ARG A 416 -4.57 -13.73 -9.21
C ARG A 416 -3.90 -12.38 -9.00
N ILE A 417 -2.60 -12.38 -8.69
CA ILE A 417 -1.83 -11.18 -8.35
C ILE A 417 -0.54 -11.15 -9.14
N SER A 418 -0.29 -10.02 -9.75
CA SER A 418 0.87 -9.74 -10.60
C SER A 418 2.21 -9.99 -9.90
N SER A 419 3.20 -10.43 -10.68
CA SER A 419 4.59 -10.52 -10.22
C SER A 419 5.13 -9.14 -9.85
N TYR A 420 4.77 -8.11 -10.60
CA TYR A 420 5.07 -6.71 -10.37
C TYR A 420 4.18 -5.84 -11.26
N GLU A 421 4.20 -4.54 -11.06
CA GLU A 421 3.60 -3.58 -11.97
C GLU A 421 4.63 -2.59 -12.47
N CYS A 422 4.59 -2.28 -13.78
CA CYS A 422 5.20 -1.12 -14.39
C CYS A 422 4.18 -0.40 -15.29
N GLY A 423 4.49 0.80 -15.73
CA GLY A 423 3.65 1.61 -16.62
C GLY A 423 3.98 3.08 -16.49
N ASN A 424 3.69 3.89 -17.49
CA ASN A 424 4.03 5.31 -17.56
C ASN A 424 5.53 5.62 -17.32
N GLY A 425 6.43 4.70 -17.67
CA GLY A 425 7.85 4.85 -17.42
C GLY A 425 8.29 4.62 -15.97
N GLU A 426 7.40 4.13 -15.11
CA GLU A 426 7.65 3.79 -13.72
C GLU A 426 7.95 2.29 -13.56
N ASN A 427 8.89 1.94 -12.71
CA ASN A 427 9.22 0.59 -12.21
C ASN A 427 9.49 -0.48 -13.31
N PRO A 428 10.35 -0.22 -14.30
CA PRO A 428 10.58 -1.15 -15.40
C PRO A 428 11.27 -2.46 -14.99
N ARG A 429 11.85 -2.54 -13.78
CA ARG A 429 12.70 -3.65 -13.29
C ARG A 429 12.14 -4.36 -12.06
N GLY A 430 10.90 -4.09 -11.65
CA GLY A 430 10.29 -4.69 -10.48
C GLY A 430 10.04 -6.21 -10.56
N TRP A 431 10.55 -6.90 -11.56
CA TRP A 431 10.30 -8.28 -12.00
C TRP A 431 10.08 -9.31 -10.88
N HIS A 432 10.89 -9.22 -9.81
CA HIS A 432 10.98 -10.25 -8.77
C HIS A 432 10.36 -9.83 -7.43
N THR A 433 9.70 -8.67 -7.36
CA THR A 433 9.09 -8.19 -6.10
C THR A 433 7.96 -9.08 -5.59
N GLY A 434 7.30 -9.83 -6.46
CA GLY A 434 6.28 -10.84 -6.12
C GLY A 434 6.80 -12.27 -6.01
N ALA A 435 8.12 -12.52 -6.07
CA ALA A 435 8.71 -13.85 -6.01
C ALA A 435 9.03 -14.33 -4.57
N GLY A 436 8.20 -13.93 -3.60
CA GLY A 436 8.40 -14.18 -2.18
C GLY A 436 9.44 -13.26 -1.56
N MET A 437 9.47 -11.98 -1.96
CA MET A 437 10.31 -10.98 -1.32
C MET A 437 9.90 -10.82 0.14
N LEU A 438 10.87 -10.87 1.03
CA LEU A 438 10.71 -10.77 2.47
C LEU A 438 11.24 -9.43 2.96
N TYR A 439 10.34 -8.46 3.10
CA TYR A 439 10.62 -7.20 3.77
C TYR A 439 10.65 -7.41 5.28
N TRP A 440 11.54 -6.71 5.99
CA TRP A 440 11.54 -6.73 7.45
C TRP A 440 12.25 -5.52 8.06
N TRP A 441 11.79 -5.16 9.25
CA TRP A 441 12.27 -4.03 10.04
C TRP A 441 12.55 -4.51 11.46
N PRO A 442 13.77 -4.30 11.99
CA PRO A 442 14.18 -4.75 13.32
C PRO A 442 13.79 -3.78 14.45
N GLY A 443 12.94 -2.80 14.17
CA GLY A 443 12.50 -1.77 15.11
C GLY A 443 12.27 -0.42 14.44
N ALA A 444 11.80 0.56 15.21
CA ALA A 444 11.52 1.91 14.71
C ALA A 444 12.79 2.64 14.22
N GLU A 445 13.92 2.41 14.88
CA GLU A 445 15.21 3.05 14.57
C GLU A 445 15.78 2.67 13.19
N ARG A 446 15.21 1.68 12.52
CA ARG A 446 15.60 1.19 11.20
C ARG A 446 14.46 1.30 10.18
N GLY A 447 13.63 2.32 10.33
CA GLY A 447 12.55 2.63 9.40
C GLY A 447 13.03 3.10 8.02
N ASP A 448 14.32 3.43 7.87
CA ASP A 448 14.95 3.91 6.62
C ASP A 448 15.34 2.80 5.63
N GLN A 449 15.26 1.53 5.99
CA GLN A 449 15.78 0.40 5.24
C GLN A 449 15.39 0.40 3.75
N TYR A 450 14.14 0.75 3.44
CA TYR A 450 13.61 0.77 2.06
C TYR A 450 13.41 2.19 1.55
N THR A 451 13.37 3.20 2.41
CA THR A 451 13.27 4.63 2.06
C THR A 451 14.60 5.17 1.54
N ASP A 452 15.72 4.80 2.18
CA ASP A 452 17.05 5.38 1.92
C ASP A 452 17.68 4.84 0.63
N TRP A 453 17.17 5.27 -0.53
CA TRP A 453 17.74 4.92 -1.83
C TRP A 453 17.85 3.40 -2.08
N PHE A 454 17.00 2.61 -1.46
CA PHE A 454 16.96 1.17 -1.66
C PHE A 454 16.75 0.82 -3.13
N TRP A 455 15.62 1.26 -3.71
CA TRP A 455 15.20 0.87 -5.04
C TRP A 455 16.14 1.27 -6.18
N PRO A 456 16.72 2.49 -6.22
CA PRO A 456 17.66 2.84 -7.27
C PRO A 456 19.05 2.18 -7.12
N THR A 457 19.40 1.62 -5.96
CA THR A 457 20.72 1.05 -5.72
C THR A 457 20.73 -0.46 -5.45
N VAL A 458 19.56 -1.10 -5.26
CA VAL A 458 19.48 -2.55 -5.04
C VAL A 458 19.87 -3.33 -6.30
N ASP A 459 20.45 -4.52 -6.11
CA ASP A 459 20.52 -5.53 -7.19
C ASP A 459 19.14 -6.17 -7.34
N TRP A 460 18.46 -5.91 -8.46
CA TRP A 460 17.10 -6.39 -8.75
C TRP A 460 17.01 -7.92 -8.87
N TYR A 461 18.13 -8.61 -9.07
CA TYR A 461 18.21 -10.08 -9.03
C TYR A 461 18.51 -10.61 -7.63
N ARG A 462 18.78 -9.73 -6.64
CA ARG A 462 19.08 -10.12 -5.27
C ARG A 462 18.22 -9.37 -4.26
N LEU A 463 16.90 -9.33 -4.50
CA LEU A 463 15.95 -8.81 -3.49
C LEU A 463 15.87 -9.76 -2.29
N PRO A 464 15.67 -9.24 -1.05
CA PRO A 464 15.61 -10.07 0.15
C PRO A 464 14.60 -11.21 0.05
N GLY A 465 14.99 -12.42 0.38
CA GLY A 465 14.12 -13.58 0.50
C GLY A 465 13.72 -14.28 -0.80
N ILE A 466 14.01 -13.75 -2.00
CA ILE A 466 13.59 -14.37 -3.26
C ILE A 466 14.39 -15.62 -3.62
N THR A 467 13.80 -16.50 -4.42
CA THR A 467 14.51 -17.54 -5.19
C THR A 467 14.38 -17.19 -6.66
N VAL A 468 15.51 -17.06 -7.37
CA VAL A 468 15.57 -16.42 -8.68
C VAL A 468 16.54 -17.12 -9.62
N SER A 469 16.16 -17.26 -10.90
CA SER A 469 17.09 -17.55 -11.99
C SER A 469 17.85 -16.28 -12.34
N THR A 470 19.15 -16.37 -12.52
CA THR A 470 19.99 -15.21 -12.92
C THR A 470 19.87 -14.84 -14.40
N LYS A 471 18.96 -15.48 -15.13
CA LYS A 471 18.62 -15.15 -16.51
C LYS A 471 18.14 -13.70 -16.61
N ARG A 472 18.83 -12.90 -17.45
CA ARG A 472 18.54 -11.48 -17.58
C ARG A 472 17.23 -11.23 -18.30
N LEU A 473 16.45 -10.32 -17.76
CA LEU A 473 15.18 -9.86 -18.30
C LEU A 473 15.32 -8.44 -18.87
N PRO A 474 14.62 -8.12 -19.97
CA PRO A 474 14.54 -6.74 -20.44
C PRO A 474 13.69 -5.90 -19.51
N ASP A 475 13.85 -4.58 -19.54
CA ASP A 475 12.95 -3.65 -18.87
C ASP A 475 11.50 -3.92 -19.32
N ARG A 476 10.54 -3.87 -18.39
CA ARG A 476 9.11 -4.15 -18.60
C ARG A 476 8.79 -5.57 -19.06
N ALA A 477 9.62 -6.55 -18.72
CA ALA A 477 9.38 -7.95 -19.06
C ALA A 477 8.00 -8.41 -18.59
N GLY A 478 7.26 -9.11 -19.48
CA GLY A 478 5.93 -9.65 -19.22
C GLY A 478 4.77 -8.67 -19.43
N GLY A 479 5.04 -7.41 -19.76
CA GLY A 479 4.00 -6.40 -20.03
C GLY A 479 3.83 -5.37 -18.90
N GLU A 480 2.93 -4.43 -19.11
CA GLU A 480 2.63 -3.31 -18.21
C GLU A 480 1.31 -3.57 -17.42
N TRP A 481 0.98 -2.67 -16.49
CA TRP A 481 -0.31 -2.59 -15.78
C TRP A 481 -0.73 -3.87 -15.03
N GLY A 482 0.25 -4.62 -14.51
CA GLY A 482 -0.02 -5.85 -13.76
C GLY A 482 -0.30 -7.08 -14.63
N GLU A 483 0.00 -7.05 -15.94
CA GLU A 483 -0.14 -8.20 -16.84
C GLU A 483 0.72 -9.41 -16.44
N PRO A 484 2.02 -9.26 -16.01
CA PRO A 484 2.87 -10.40 -15.72
C PRO A 484 2.42 -11.15 -14.47
N ARG A 485 1.66 -12.23 -14.67
CA ARG A 485 1.18 -13.12 -13.61
C ARG A 485 1.74 -14.53 -13.78
N PRO A 486 2.25 -15.17 -12.72
CA PRO A 486 2.69 -16.55 -12.81
C PRO A 486 1.49 -17.49 -12.93
N ALA A 487 1.61 -18.54 -13.76
CA ALA A 487 0.62 -19.60 -13.87
C ALA A 487 0.71 -20.56 -12.67
N ALA A 488 0.60 -20.03 -11.45
CA ALA A 488 0.66 -20.75 -10.18
C ALA A 488 -0.52 -20.35 -9.32
N ARG A 489 -1.23 -21.32 -8.76
CA ARG A 489 -2.43 -21.10 -7.96
C ARG A 489 -2.14 -21.11 -6.46
N TRP A 490 -1.23 -21.98 -6.02
CA TRP A 490 -0.98 -22.20 -4.61
C TRP A 490 -0.18 -21.03 -4.00
N THR A 491 -0.88 -20.10 -3.38
CA THR A 491 -0.32 -18.95 -2.66
C THR A 491 -1.27 -18.56 -1.52
N GLY A 492 -0.73 -18.41 -0.32
CA GLY A 492 -1.50 -18.11 0.88
C GLY A 492 -1.02 -18.93 2.07
N GLY A 493 -1.93 -19.33 2.97
CA GLY A 493 -1.53 -20.07 4.16
C GLY A 493 -2.61 -20.22 5.24
N ALA A 494 -2.22 -20.77 6.37
CA ALA A 494 -3.05 -20.89 7.58
C ALA A 494 -2.41 -20.15 8.75
N HIS A 495 -3.20 -19.48 9.59
CA HIS A 495 -2.75 -18.76 10.77
C HIS A 495 -3.77 -18.85 11.92
N ASP A 496 -3.29 -18.69 13.16
CA ASP A 496 -4.14 -18.59 14.35
C ASP A 496 -4.35 -17.15 14.86
N GLY A 497 -3.82 -16.15 14.09
CA GLY A 497 -3.80 -14.75 14.45
C GLY A 497 -2.48 -14.33 15.11
N GLU A 498 -1.70 -15.26 15.63
CA GLU A 498 -0.41 -14.99 16.23
C GLU A 498 0.74 -15.61 15.42
N PHE A 499 0.60 -16.84 14.97
CA PHE A 499 1.57 -17.58 14.15
C PHE A 499 0.95 -18.00 12.82
N ALA A 500 1.82 -18.33 11.84
CA ALA A 500 1.35 -18.69 10.51
C ALA A 500 2.24 -19.70 9.80
N ALA A 501 1.61 -20.46 8.90
CA ALA A 501 2.26 -21.20 7.82
C ALA A 501 1.85 -20.53 6.51
N VAL A 502 2.77 -19.83 5.86
CA VAL A 502 2.56 -19.14 4.58
C VAL A 502 3.36 -19.86 3.51
N GLY A 503 2.89 -19.89 2.28
CA GLY A 503 3.64 -20.49 1.19
C GLY A 503 3.29 -19.91 -0.17
N GLN A 504 4.21 -20.11 -1.12
CA GLN A 504 4.06 -19.72 -2.52
C GLN A 504 4.67 -20.78 -3.44
N HIS A 505 3.91 -21.20 -4.44
CA HIS A 505 4.46 -21.87 -5.62
C HIS A 505 5.05 -20.81 -6.55
N VAL A 506 6.37 -20.65 -6.51
CA VAL A 506 7.08 -19.72 -7.38
C VAL A 506 7.22 -20.30 -8.78
N LYS A 507 6.88 -19.50 -9.79
CA LYS A 507 7.23 -19.69 -11.20
C LYS A 507 7.93 -18.43 -11.69
N GLY A 508 9.15 -18.60 -12.20
CA GLY A 508 9.99 -17.48 -12.61
C GLY A 508 9.41 -16.73 -13.81
N LEU A 509 9.41 -15.40 -13.75
CA LEU A 509 9.04 -14.57 -14.89
C LEU A 509 10.06 -14.74 -16.03
N GLY A 510 9.60 -15.09 -17.22
CA GLY A 510 10.48 -15.31 -18.39
C GLY A 510 11.53 -16.41 -18.19
N SER A 511 11.32 -17.31 -17.26
CA SER A 511 12.24 -18.36 -16.80
C SER A 511 11.52 -19.69 -16.62
N THR A 512 12.26 -20.78 -16.69
CA THR A 512 11.78 -22.13 -16.39
C THR A 512 11.80 -22.45 -14.90
N LEU A 513 12.26 -21.52 -14.06
CA LEU A 513 12.36 -21.71 -12.61
C LEU A 513 11.02 -22.06 -11.99
N GLU A 514 10.99 -23.17 -11.25
CA GLU A 514 9.95 -23.50 -10.28
C GLU A 514 10.54 -23.74 -8.90
N ALA A 515 9.79 -23.36 -7.85
CA ALA A 515 10.16 -23.63 -6.47
C ALA A 515 8.91 -23.66 -5.57
N ARG A 516 9.00 -24.39 -4.45
CA ARG A 516 8.04 -24.38 -3.35
C ARG A 516 8.69 -23.65 -2.20
N LYS A 517 8.10 -22.52 -1.78
CA LYS A 517 8.60 -21.70 -0.66
C LYS A 517 7.59 -21.68 0.45
N SER A 518 8.09 -21.85 1.69
CA SER A 518 7.28 -21.72 2.91
C SER A 518 7.95 -20.82 3.92
N TRP A 519 7.13 -20.01 4.58
CA TRP A 519 7.50 -19.18 5.73
C TRP A 519 6.64 -19.57 6.92
N PHE A 520 7.26 -20.11 7.96
CA PHE A 520 6.58 -20.38 9.22
C PHE A 520 6.91 -19.24 10.18
N CYS A 521 5.95 -18.36 10.38
CA CYS A 521 6.08 -17.16 11.19
C CYS A 521 5.85 -17.51 12.65
N ALA A 522 6.87 -17.29 13.47
CA ALA A 522 6.90 -17.68 14.88
C ALA A 522 7.18 -16.48 15.81
N ALA A 523 7.40 -16.73 17.09
CA ALA A 523 7.51 -15.67 18.10
C ALA A 523 8.71 -14.73 17.89
N ASP A 524 9.86 -15.28 17.55
CA ASP A 524 11.14 -14.56 17.46
C ASP A 524 11.90 -14.84 16.15
N ALA A 525 11.25 -15.51 15.21
CA ALA A 525 11.87 -15.86 13.94
C ALA A 525 10.83 -16.10 12.83
N VAL A 526 11.26 -15.89 11.59
CA VAL A 526 10.60 -16.40 10.38
C VAL A 526 11.44 -17.57 9.87
N ILE A 527 10.86 -18.77 9.86
CA ILE A 527 11.52 -20.00 9.40
C ILE A 527 11.22 -20.15 7.91
N CYS A 528 12.26 -20.08 7.08
CA CYS A 528 12.16 -20.07 5.64
C CYS A 528 12.62 -21.39 5.04
N LEU A 529 11.75 -22.09 4.32
CA LEU A 529 12.03 -23.33 3.61
C LEU A 529 11.84 -23.17 2.11
N GLY A 530 12.70 -23.78 1.32
CA GLY A 530 12.53 -23.95 -0.11
C GLY A 530 12.81 -25.38 -0.53
N ALA A 531 12.04 -25.90 -1.48
CA ALA A 531 12.21 -27.24 -2.04
C ALA A 531 11.71 -27.30 -3.48
N GLY A 532 12.08 -28.38 -4.22
CA GLY A 532 11.68 -28.52 -5.60
C GLY A 532 12.20 -27.39 -6.48
N ILE A 533 13.36 -26.81 -6.14
CA ILE A 533 13.99 -25.75 -6.94
C ILE A 533 14.57 -26.39 -8.18
N THR A 534 13.96 -26.08 -9.33
CA THR A 534 14.27 -26.67 -10.62
C THR A 534 14.28 -25.59 -11.70
N ALA A 535 15.26 -25.60 -12.58
CA ALA A 535 15.34 -24.72 -13.74
C ALA A 535 16.10 -25.42 -14.88
N THR A 536 15.93 -24.90 -16.12
CA THR A 536 16.62 -25.31 -17.34
C THR A 536 16.97 -24.10 -18.19
N ASP A 537 17.32 -23.00 -17.55
CA ASP A 537 17.61 -21.71 -18.20
C ASP A 537 19.08 -21.59 -18.67
N GLY A 538 19.96 -22.54 -18.33
CA GLY A 538 21.37 -22.51 -18.62
C GLY A 538 22.19 -21.54 -17.77
N VAL A 539 21.62 -21.07 -16.65
CA VAL A 539 22.24 -20.09 -15.74
C VAL A 539 22.04 -20.50 -14.27
N PRO A 540 22.85 -19.97 -13.34
CA PRO A 540 22.67 -20.23 -11.92
C PRO A 540 21.31 -19.79 -11.38
N VAL A 541 20.82 -20.55 -10.37
CA VAL A 541 19.67 -20.20 -9.54
C VAL A 541 20.16 -19.89 -8.14
N GLU A 542 19.73 -18.75 -7.61
CA GLU A 542 20.09 -18.29 -6.26
C GLU A 542 18.84 -18.21 -5.36
N THR A 543 19.00 -18.53 -4.05
CA THR A 543 18.06 -18.07 -3.02
C THR A 543 18.76 -16.97 -2.23
N VAL A 544 18.24 -15.77 -2.32
CA VAL A 544 18.74 -14.62 -1.57
C VAL A 544 18.21 -14.71 -0.15
N VAL A 545 19.10 -14.97 0.80
CA VAL A 545 18.76 -15.01 2.22
C VAL A 545 18.41 -13.60 2.68
N ASP A 546 19.24 -12.63 2.31
CA ASP A 546 18.98 -11.21 2.53
C ASP A 546 19.87 -10.30 1.69
N ASN A 547 19.47 -9.02 1.59
CA ASN A 547 20.25 -7.96 0.96
C ASN A 547 19.92 -6.63 1.66
N ARG A 548 20.80 -6.23 2.60
CA ARG A 548 20.56 -5.09 3.49
C ARG A 548 21.25 -3.83 3.00
N ASN A 549 20.51 -2.74 2.89
CA ASN A 549 21.02 -1.41 2.73
C ASN A 549 21.69 -0.96 4.04
N LEU A 550 22.95 -0.57 3.98
CA LEU A 550 23.76 -0.13 5.12
C LEU A 550 23.93 1.39 5.15
N GLY A 551 23.18 2.11 4.30
CA GLY A 551 23.31 3.56 4.17
C GLY A 551 24.57 4.01 3.43
N PRO A 552 24.88 5.32 3.51
CA PRO A 552 26.06 5.91 2.84
C PRO A 552 27.38 5.52 3.50
N ASP A 553 27.37 5.15 4.79
CA ASP A 553 28.55 4.68 5.54
C ASP A 553 28.37 3.23 5.97
N GLY A 554 28.78 2.31 5.10
CA GLY A 554 28.67 0.88 5.36
C GLY A 554 29.50 0.36 6.52
N ALA A 555 30.49 1.09 7.01
CA ALA A 555 31.40 0.66 8.09
C ALA A 555 30.66 0.61 9.46
N ALA A 556 29.58 1.37 9.62
CA ALA A 556 28.80 1.43 10.86
C ALA A 556 28.07 0.13 11.23
N HIS A 557 28.06 -0.88 10.32
CA HIS A 557 27.32 -2.13 10.51
C HIS A 557 28.25 -3.35 10.40
N PRO A 558 28.94 -3.76 11.49
CA PRO A 558 29.77 -4.97 11.50
C PRO A 558 28.95 -6.21 11.13
N PHE A 559 29.50 -6.99 10.22
CA PHE A 559 28.96 -8.28 9.84
C PHE A 559 29.81 -9.39 10.44
N THR A 560 29.18 -10.36 11.08
CA THR A 560 29.87 -11.51 11.68
C THR A 560 29.29 -12.79 11.10
N LEU A 561 30.15 -13.67 10.66
CA LEU A 561 29.83 -15.00 10.18
C LEU A 561 30.38 -16.05 11.14
N ASP A 562 29.66 -17.15 11.36
CA ASP A 562 30.16 -18.35 12.01
C ASP A 562 31.44 -18.85 11.27
N ASP A 563 32.49 -19.17 12.00
CA ASP A 563 33.84 -19.47 11.47
C ASP A 563 33.98 -20.86 10.80
N ARG A 564 32.88 -21.64 10.78
CA ARG A 564 32.87 -22.96 10.13
C ARG A 564 32.89 -22.87 8.61
N GLU A 565 33.40 -23.86 7.93
CA GLU A 565 33.30 -24.00 6.47
C GLU A 565 31.85 -23.92 5.97
N ARG A 566 30.92 -24.46 6.75
CA ARG A 566 29.47 -24.34 6.54
C ARG A 566 28.89 -23.59 7.73
N PRO A 567 28.79 -22.26 7.65
CA PRO A 567 28.31 -21.44 8.76
C PRO A 567 26.90 -21.83 9.19
N ARG A 568 26.64 -21.80 10.48
CA ARG A 568 25.32 -22.07 11.07
C ARG A 568 24.57 -20.79 11.40
N TRP A 569 25.24 -19.66 11.40
CA TRP A 569 24.63 -18.37 11.67
C TRP A 569 25.46 -17.23 11.03
N ALA A 570 24.76 -16.14 10.77
CA ALA A 570 25.32 -14.84 10.40
C ALA A 570 24.60 -13.76 11.19
N HIS A 571 25.28 -12.66 11.49
CA HIS A 571 24.72 -11.52 12.22
C HIS A 571 25.20 -10.20 11.61
N LEU A 572 24.29 -9.24 11.49
CA LEU A 572 24.57 -7.88 11.08
C LEU A 572 24.17 -6.93 12.22
N GLU A 573 25.14 -6.19 12.75
CA GLU A 573 24.93 -5.30 13.89
C GLU A 573 23.88 -4.23 13.60
N GLY A 574 22.96 -4.04 14.55
CA GLY A 574 21.85 -3.09 14.42
C GLY A 574 20.70 -3.57 13.51
N HIS A 575 20.80 -4.75 12.91
CA HIS A 575 19.72 -5.33 12.09
C HIS A 575 19.16 -6.63 12.70
N GLY A 576 19.99 -7.63 12.89
CA GLY A 576 19.58 -8.94 13.37
C GLY A 576 20.45 -10.06 12.80
N GLY A 577 19.91 -11.27 12.69
CA GLY A 577 20.70 -12.38 12.22
C GLY A 577 19.93 -13.47 11.49
N TRP A 578 20.70 -14.37 10.94
CA TRP A 578 20.23 -15.52 10.17
C TRP A 578 20.83 -16.80 10.74
N VAL A 579 20.00 -17.80 10.89
CA VAL A 579 20.43 -19.13 11.35
C VAL A 579 20.23 -20.13 10.23
N LEU A 580 21.26 -20.97 10.00
CA LEU A 580 21.28 -22.00 8.98
C LEU A 580 21.35 -23.36 9.67
N PRO A 581 20.25 -24.02 9.96
CA PRO A 581 20.23 -25.28 10.68
C PRO A 581 21.06 -26.36 10.00
N GLY A 582 22.04 -26.92 10.71
CA GLY A 582 22.99 -27.88 10.15
C GLY A 582 24.17 -27.27 9.37
N GLY A 583 24.14 -25.98 9.11
CA GLY A 583 25.12 -25.26 8.30
C GLY A 583 24.84 -25.31 6.79
N ALA A 584 25.16 -24.25 6.08
CA ALA A 584 24.97 -24.15 4.62
C ALA A 584 26.19 -23.47 3.96
N ALA A 585 26.39 -23.68 2.66
CA ALA A 585 27.37 -22.97 1.85
C ALA A 585 26.87 -21.55 1.54
N LEU A 586 26.86 -20.69 2.58
CA LEU A 586 26.39 -19.32 2.46
C LEU A 586 27.41 -18.47 1.70
N ARG A 587 26.95 -17.80 0.66
CA ARG A 587 27.71 -16.78 -0.05
C ARG A 587 27.41 -15.42 0.57
N THR A 588 28.42 -14.55 0.64
CA THR A 588 28.27 -13.20 1.16
C THR A 588 29.03 -12.21 0.28
N LEU A 589 28.46 -11.01 0.12
CA LEU A 589 29.08 -9.93 -0.62
C LEU A 589 28.84 -8.62 0.11
N ARG A 590 29.90 -7.83 0.29
CA ARG A 590 29.79 -6.45 0.76
C ARG A 590 30.33 -5.52 -0.31
N GLU A 591 29.50 -4.62 -0.78
CA GLU A 591 29.83 -3.73 -1.89
C GLU A 591 29.10 -2.40 -1.81
N ALA A 592 29.59 -1.40 -2.56
CA ALA A 592 28.92 -0.14 -2.79
C ALA A 592 28.21 -0.19 -4.15
N ARG A 593 26.98 0.33 -4.20
CA ARG A 593 26.20 0.46 -5.44
C ARG A 593 25.72 1.89 -5.60
N THR A 594 25.78 2.40 -6.82
CA THR A 594 25.39 3.77 -7.17
C THR A 594 24.24 3.73 -8.16
N GLY A 595 23.16 4.48 -7.89
CA GLY A 595 22.00 4.57 -8.75
C GLY A 595 21.32 5.94 -8.69
N ALA A 596 20.40 6.17 -9.60
CA ALA A 596 19.54 7.34 -9.64
C ALA A 596 18.07 6.89 -9.73
N TRP A 597 17.16 7.68 -9.19
CA TRP A 597 15.73 7.40 -9.34
C TRP A 597 15.30 7.39 -10.82
N ALA A 598 15.98 8.20 -11.67
CA ALA A 598 15.75 8.19 -13.12
C ALA A 598 16.11 6.85 -13.80
N ASP A 599 16.93 6.00 -13.17
CA ASP A 599 17.26 4.67 -13.70
C ASP A 599 16.05 3.71 -13.69
N ILE A 600 15.02 4.01 -12.87
CA ILE A 600 13.81 3.21 -12.66
C ILE A 600 12.50 3.98 -12.79
N ASN A 601 12.55 5.29 -13.09
CA ASN A 601 11.38 6.12 -13.36
C ASN A 601 11.78 7.33 -14.22
N THR A 602 11.22 7.43 -15.41
CA THR A 602 11.57 8.46 -16.40
C THR A 602 11.28 9.89 -15.95
N THR A 603 10.40 10.08 -14.97
CA THR A 603 10.04 11.41 -14.41
C THR A 603 10.85 11.79 -13.19
N SER A 604 11.72 10.93 -12.71
CA SER A 604 12.47 11.11 -11.46
C SER A 604 13.82 11.79 -11.65
N SER A 605 14.42 12.16 -10.53
CA SER A 605 15.72 12.86 -10.46
C SER A 605 16.87 12.01 -10.99
N THR A 606 17.75 12.65 -11.76
CA THR A 606 19.00 12.06 -12.27
C THR A 606 20.16 12.12 -11.26
N ALA A 607 19.95 12.72 -10.09
CA ALA A 607 20.94 12.74 -9.02
C ALA A 607 21.31 11.31 -8.62
N ARG A 608 22.59 11.04 -8.54
CA ARG A 608 23.12 9.71 -8.21
C ARG A 608 23.57 9.68 -6.77
N GLU A 609 23.22 8.60 -6.08
CA GLU A 609 23.65 8.34 -4.71
C GLU A 609 24.27 6.96 -4.61
N THR A 610 25.17 6.80 -3.66
CA THR A 610 25.83 5.51 -3.37
C THR A 610 25.37 5.00 -2.02
N ARG A 611 25.03 3.72 -1.97
CA ARG A 611 24.75 2.99 -0.74
C ARG A 611 25.60 1.74 -0.64
N HIS A 612 25.96 1.39 0.59
CA HIS A 612 26.66 0.15 0.88
C HIS A 612 25.64 -0.96 1.16
N TRP A 613 26.00 -2.17 0.76
CA TRP A 613 25.12 -3.31 0.82
C TRP A 613 25.79 -4.52 1.46
N GLN A 614 25.04 -5.29 2.24
CA GLN A 614 25.40 -6.62 2.71
C GLN A 614 24.43 -7.63 2.11
N THR A 615 24.91 -8.45 1.18
CA THR A 615 24.13 -9.49 0.51
C THR A 615 24.52 -10.86 1.04
N LEU A 616 23.53 -11.73 1.27
CA LEU A 616 23.67 -13.13 1.65
C LEU A 616 22.83 -13.99 0.72
N TRP A 617 23.40 -15.06 0.14
CA TRP A 617 22.63 -15.97 -0.71
C TRP A 617 23.12 -17.40 -0.67
N LEU A 618 22.27 -18.34 -1.06
CA LEU A 618 22.54 -19.74 -1.30
C LEU A 618 22.54 -19.98 -2.82
N ASP A 619 23.66 -20.50 -3.32
CA ASP A 619 23.83 -20.82 -4.74
C ASP A 619 23.42 -22.28 -4.98
N HIS A 620 22.41 -22.49 -5.84
CA HIS A 620 21.89 -23.80 -6.20
C HIS A 620 22.57 -24.40 -7.45
N GLY A 621 23.53 -23.65 -8.03
CA GLY A 621 24.19 -24.03 -9.28
C GLY A 621 23.36 -23.73 -10.53
N THR A 622 23.91 -24.11 -11.70
CA THR A 622 23.27 -23.98 -12.99
C THR A 622 22.29 -25.14 -13.20
N ASP A 623 21.06 -24.81 -13.62
CA ASP A 623 20.01 -25.76 -13.90
C ASP A 623 19.77 -26.79 -12.78
N PRO A 624 19.49 -26.34 -11.55
CA PRO A 624 19.26 -27.23 -10.43
C PRO A 624 18.05 -28.15 -10.69
N ALA A 625 18.14 -29.39 -10.20
CA ALA A 625 17.06 -30.34 -10.21
C ALA A 625 16.74 -30.75 -8.77
N ASP A 626 15.59 -30.28 -8.24
CA ASP A 626 15.08 -30.57 -6.89
C ASP A 626 16.01 -30.05 -5.76
N ALA A 627 16.63 -28.87 -5.92
CA ALA A 627 17.39 -28.23 -4.86
C ALA A 627 16.47 -27.68 -3.73
N GLY A 628 17.05 -27.41 -2.56
CA GLY A 628 16.29 -26.91 -1.43
C GLY A 628 17.16 -26.18 -0.40
N TYR A 629 16.50 -25.49 0.54
CA TYR A 629 17.15 -24.75 1.62
C TYR A 629 16.33 -24.70 2.90
N VAL A 630 16.99 -24.37 4.00
CA VAL A 630 16.38 -24.01 5.29
C VAL A 630 17.21 -22.91 5.91
N TYR A 631 16.56 -21.81 6.28
CA TYR A 631 17.15 -20.79 7.14
C TYR A 631 16.10 -20.14 8.03
N LEU A 632 16.55 -19.45 9.09
CA LEU A 632 15.71 -18.63 9.95
C LEU A 632 16.18 -17.17 9.82
N LEU A 633 15.22 -16.25 9.74
CA LEU A 633 15.44 -14.84 9.94
C LEU A 633 15.05 -14.48 11.37
N MET A 634 15.92 -13.78 12.09
CA MET A 634 15.75 -13.31 13.47
C MET A 634 15.92 -11.78 13.54
N PRO A 635 14.86 -11.00 13.23
CA PRO A 635 14.93 -9.53 13.22
C PRO A 635 15.24 -8.99 14.62
N GLY A 636 16.14 -8.00 14.72
CA GLY A 636 16.50 -7.33 15.97
C GLY A 636 17.25 -8.18 16.99
N ALA A 637 17.51 -9.47 16.69
CA ALA A 637 18.24 -10.34 17.61
C ALA A 637 19.71 -9.96 17.65
N ASP A 638 20.30 -9.90 18.85
CA ASP A 638 21.72 -9.69 19.04
C ASP A 638 22.55 -10.92 18.60
N ARG A 639 23.86 -10.70 18.41
CA ARG A 639 24.81 -11.75 17.98
C ARG A 639 24.81 -12.97 18.89
N ARG A 640 24.72 -12.77 20.20
CA ARG A 640 24.75 -13.87 21.17
C ARG A 640 23.50 -14.75 21.03
N THR A 641 22.35 -14.15 20.90
CA THR A 641 21.06 -14.83 20.70
C THR A 641 21.06 -15.63 19.38
N VAL A 642 21.54 -15.02 18.30
CA VAL A 642 21.64 -15.68 16.98
C VAL A 642 22.62 -16.85 17.02
N ALA A 643 23.80 -16.69 17.63
CA ALA A 643 24.80 -17.75 17.76
C ALA A 643 24.27 -18.91 18.64
N ALA A 644 23.59 -18.60 19.75
CA ALA A 644 22.96 -19.59 20.61
C ALA A 644 21.87 -20.39 19.85
N ARG A 645 21.03 -19.72 19.05
CA ARG A 645 20.02 -20.38 18.20
C ARG A 645 20.69 -21.27 17.13
N GLY A 646 21.82 -20.82 16.54
CA GLY A 646 22.60 -21.62 15.58
C GLY A 646 23.22 -22.88 16.19
N ALA A 647 23.50 -22.88 17.51
CA ALA A 647 23.97 -24.02 18.23
C ALA A 647 22.85 -24.99 18.70
N ASP A 648 21.61 -24.49 18.87
CA ASP A 648 20.46 -25.24 19.36
C ASP A 648 19.84 -26.10 18.26
N ARG A 649 20.15 -27.40 18.30
CA ARG A 649 19.60 -28.40 17.38
C ARG A 649 18.18 -28.87 17.75
N GLY A 650 17.68 -28.52 18.93
CA GLY A 650 16.41 -29.01 19.49
C GLY A 650 15.25 -28.05 19.24
N TRP A 651 15.51 -26.78 19.00
CA TRP A 651 14.49 -25.75 18.86
C TRP A 651 13.57 -25.97 17.65
N LEU A 652 14.17 -26.24 16.48
CA LEU A 652 13.46 -26.49 15.21
C LEU A 652 13.62 -27.95 14.80
N LYS A 653 12.51 -28.59 14.47
CA LYS A 653 12.49 -29.86 13.75
C LYS A 653 11.83 -29.65 12.39
N VAL A 654 12.59 -29.79 11.32
CA VAL A 654 12.04 -29.88 9.96
C VAL A 654 11.46 -31.28 9.79
N LEU A 655 10.15 -31.36 9.59
CA LEU A 655 9.42 -32.63 9.44
C LEU A 655 9.37 -33.11 8.00
N ALA A 656 9.34 -32.15 7.07
CA ALA A 656 9.43 -32.34 5.62
C ALA A 656 9.97 -31.06 4.96
N ASN A 657 10.80 -31.22 3.94
CA ASN A 657 11.18 -30.14 3.02
C ASN A 657 11.38 -30.73 1.62
N THR A 658 10.28 -30.94 0.92
CA THR A 658 10.21 -31.57 -0.41
C THR A 658 9.26 -30.80 -1.32
N ALA A 659 9.28 -31.09 -2.61
CA ALA A 659 8.32 -30.54 -3.57
C ALA A 659 6.86 -30.93 -3.27
N ALA A 660 6.62 -31.97 -2.46
CA ALA A 660 5.29 -32.45 -2.08
C ALA A 660 4.75 -31.77 -0.80
N ALA A 661 5.63 -31.53 0.18
CA ALA A 661 5.24 -30.92 1.45
C ALA A 661 6.43 -30.25 2.14
N GLN A 662 6.14 -29.17 2.86
CA GLN A 662 7.08 -28.49 3.76
C GLN A 662 6.42 -28.38 5.12
N ALA A 663 7.12 -28.85 6.17
CA ALA A 663 6.55 -28.89 7.50
C ALA A 663 7.61 -28.75 8.60
N VAL A 664 7.24 -28.09 9.67
CA VAL A 664 8.10 -27.83 10.82
C VAL A 664 7.38 -28.11 12.15
N ALA A 665 8.17 -28.38 13.19
CA ALA A 665 7.72 -28.34 14.55
C ALA A 665 8.68 -27.52 15.42
N VAL A 666 8.12 -26.60 16.23
CA VAL A 666 8.84 -25.84 17.25
C VAL A 666 8.21 -26.19 18.60
N ARG A 667 8.85 -27.10 19.31
CA ARG A 667 8.28 -27.72 20.51
C ARG A 667 8.03 -26.74 21.65
N SER A 668 8.94 -25.79 21.84
CA SER A 668 8.83 -24.74 22.86
C SER A 668 7.64 -23.82 22.66
N LEU A 669 7.19 -23.66 21.41
CA LEU A 669 6.03 -22.85 21.04
C LEU A 669 4.73 -23.68 20.90
N GLY A 670 4.79 -25.00 21.11
CA GLY A 670 3.66 -25.88 20.82
C GLY A 670 3.24 -25.90 19.35
N LEU A 671 4.10 -25.41 18.44
CA LEU A 671 3.79 -25.22 17.03
C LEU A 671 4.13 -26.47 16.22
N THR A 672 3.18 -26.92 15.39
CA THR A 672 3.41 -27.83 14.27
C THR A 672 2.67 -27.28 13.07
N ALA A 673 3.37 -27.06 11.96
CA ALA A 673 2.77 -26.44 10.78
C ALA A 673 3.25 -27.11 9.50
N ALA A 674 2.38 -27.18 8.50
CA ALA A 674 2.68 -27.83 7.24
C ALA A 674 1.98 -27.11 6.08
N ASN A 675 2.69 -26.95 4.97
CA ASN A 675 2.15 -26.62 3.65
C ASN A 675 2.24 -27.89 2.78
N PHE A 676 1.09 -28.43 2.43
CA PHE A 676 0.93 -29.55 1.53
C PHE A 676 0.69 -29.01 0.13
N TRP A 677 1.65 -29.21 -0.77
CA TRP A 677 1.54 -28.83 -2.18
C TRP A 677 0.70 -29.82 -2.97
N GLN A 678 0.62 -31.04 -2.47
CA GLN A 678 -0.23 -32.13 -2.93
C GLN A 678 -0.67 -32.99 -1.74
N ALA A 679 -1.54 -33.97 -1.96
CA ALA A 679 -1.91 -34.94 -0.94
C ALA A 679 -0.66 -35.65 -0.39
N GLY A 680 -0.62 -35.86 0.94
CA GLY A 680 0.53 -36.50 1.58
C GLY A 680 0.54 -36.42 3.10
N ALA A 681 1.69 -36.79 3.67
CA ALA A 681 1.92 -36.76 5.13
C ALA A 681 3.26 -36.11 5.46
N ALA A 682 3.28 -35.37 6.57
CA ALA A 682 4.49 -34.71 7.11
C ALA A 682 4.44 -34.75 8.65
N GLY A 683 5.28 -35.59 9.26
CA GLY A 683 5.27 -35.83 10.70
C GLY A 683 3.90 -36.31 11.21
N PRO A 684 3.27 -35.63 12.18
CA PRO A 684 1.97 -36.03 12.69
C PRO A 684 0.77 -35.53 11.84
N LEU A 685 1.00 -34.81 10.77
CA LEU A 685 -0.03 -34.25 9.91
C LEU A 685 -0.15 -35.00 8.59
N SER A 686 -1.35 -35.15 8.07
CA SER A 686 -1.58 -35.53 6.66
C SER A 686 -2.79 -34.79 6.10
N ALA A 687 -2.79 -34.60 4.77
CA ALA A 687 -3.86 -33.97 4.03
C ALA A 687 -4.14 -34.76 2.74
N THR A 688 -5.41 -34.85 2.33
CA THR A 688 -5.85 -35.58 1.14
C THR A 688 -5.85 -34.72 -0.13
N ALA A 689 -5.58 -33.42 0.01
CA ALA A 689 -5.49 -32.45 -1.09
C ALA A 689 -4.50 -31.32 -0.70
N PRO A 690 -4.12 -30.42 -1.64
CA PRO A 690 -3.32 -29.26 -1.32
C PRO A 690 -3.95 -28.47 -0.17
N ALA A 691 -3.15 -28.12 0.85
CA ALA A 691 -3.64 -27.44 2.04
C ALA A 691 -2.50 -26.79 2.84
N SER A 692 -2.80 -25.75 3.58
CA SER A 692 -1.97 -25.25 4.67
C SER A 692 -2.60 -25.60 6.01
N VAL A 693 -1.81 -26.14 6.93
CA VAL A 693 -2.27 -26.59 8.26
C VAL A 693 -1.34 -26.05 9.33
N LEU A 694 -1.93 -25.40 10.34
CA LEU A 694 -1.21 -24.94 11.52
C LEU A 694 -1.86 -25.54 12.77
N VAL A 695 -1.07 -26.12 13.64
CA VAL A 695 -1.50 -26.66 14.93
C VAL A 695 -0.76 -25.96 16.05
N ARG A 696 -1.49 -25.36 16.98
CA ARG A 696 -0.98 -24.72 18.19
C ARG A 696 -1.45 -25.44 19.42
N ARG A 697 -0.54 -26.00 20.16
CA ARG A 697 -0.81 -26.64 21.44
C ARG A 697 -0.62 -25.62 22.57
N GLY A 698 -1.73 -25.18 23.14
CA GLY A 698 -1.75 -24.37 24.35
C GLY A 698 -1.85 -25.22 25.64
N PRO A 699 -1.83 -24.58 26.80
CA PRO A 699 -1.93 -25.29 28.09
C PRO A 699 -3.30 -25.92 28.33
N ARG A 700 -4.37 -25.40 27.73
CA ARG A 700 -5.75 -25.85 27.97
C ARG A 700 -6.41 -26.51 26.75
N SER A 701 -6.01 -26.11 25.55
CA SER A 701 -6.58 -26.60 24.30
C SER A 701 -5.54 -26.57 23.18
N THR A 702 -5.87 -27.24 22.09
CA THR A 702 -5.10 -27.23 20.86
C THR A 702 -5.97 -26.62 19.75
N THR A 703 -5.45 -25.63 19.05
CA THR A 703 -6.11 -25.01 17.89
C THR A 703 -5.50 -25.59 16.62
N LEU A 704 -6.36 -26.05 15.71
CA LEU A 704 -6.00 -26.41 14.36
C LEU A 704 -6.58 -25.35 13.39
N CYS A 705 -5.75 -24.86 12.50
CA CYS A 705 -6.15 -23.93 11.43
C CYS A 705 -5.87 -24.61 10.09
N VAL A 706 -6.83 -24.58 9.17
CA VAL A 706 -6.74 -25.21 7.86
C VAL A 706 -7.21 -24.24 6.79
N SER A 707 -6.46 -24.14 5.70
CA SER A 707 -6.88 -23.38 4.49
C SER A 707 -6.55 -24.16 3.23
N GLY A 708 -7.18 -23.74 2.11
CA GLY A 708 -6.90 -24.22 0.75
C GLY A 708 -6.26 -23.11 -0.10
N PRO A 709 -4.93 -22.90 -0.04
CA PRO A 709 -4.28 -21.78 -0.71
C PRO A 709 -4.31 -21.86 -2.25
N ASP A 710 -4.58 -23.02 -2.83
CA ASP A 710 -4.80 -23.18 -4.28
C ASP A 710 -6.18 -22.67 -4.73
N ARG A 711 -7.08 -22.40 -3.76
CA ARG A 711 -8.44 -21.88 -3.97
C ARG A 711 -9.27 -22.72 -4.96
N SER A 712 -9.00 -24.01 -5.02
CA SER A 712 -9.80 -24.94 -5.83
C SER A 712 -11.21 -25.17 -5.28
N GLY A 713 -11.43 -24.85 -4.01
CA GLY A 713 -12.66 -25.21 -3.29
C GLY A 713 -12.74 -26.70 -2.95
N THR A 714 -11.69 -27.48 -3.24
CA THR A 714 -11.64 -28.91 -2.96
C THR A 714 -11.67 -29.17 -1.47
N PRO A 715 -12.64 -29.95 -0.96
CA PRO A 715 -12.63 -30.36 0.42
C PRO A 715 -11.39 -31.20 0.75
N VAL A 716 -10.79 -30.95 1.91
CA VAL A 716 -9.58 -31.66 2.36
C VAL A 716 -9.84 -32.40 3.67
N ASP A 717 -9.50 -33.69 3.71
CA ASP A 717 -9.46 -34.41 4.97
C ASP A 717 -8.05 -34.23 5.59
N VAL A 718 -8.00 -33.67 6.81
CA VAL A 718 -6.78 -33.44 7.57
C VAL A 718 -6.74 -34.41 8.74
N VAL A 719 -5.64 -35.11 8.90
CA VAL A 719 -5.40 -35.96 10.06
C VAL A 719 -4.33 -35.35 10.94
N TRP A 720 -4.68 -35.17 12.20
CA TRP A 720 -3.74 -34.88 13.29
C TRP A 720 -3.52 -36.14 14.10
N ASN A 721 -2.39 -36.80 13.89
CA ASN A 721 -2.07 -38.09 14.51
C ASN A 721 -1.58 -37.93 15.98
N ARG A 722 -2.46 -37.38 16.80
CA ARG A 722 -2.30 -37.23 18.25
C ARG A 722 -3.65 -37.43 18.93
N PRO A 723 -3.64 -37.88 20.18
CA PRO A 723 -4.88 -38.10 20.94
C PRO A 723 -5.67 -36.80 21.13
N VAL A 724 -6.97 -36.85 20.87
CA VAL A 724 -7.93 -35.78 21.11
C VAL A 724 -9.15 -36.37 21.80
N ARG A 725 -9.54 -35.79 22.93
CA ARG A 725 -10.66 -36.29 23.76
C ARG A 725 -11.98 -35.67 23.32
N THR A 726 -11.98 -34.33 23.14
CA THR A 726 -13.21 -33.57 22.84
C THR A 726 -12.94 -32.47 21.87
N VAL A 727 -13.95 -32.12 21.09
CA VAL A 727 -13.99 -30.90 20.28
C VAL A 727 -14.66 -29.81 21.11
N VAL A 728 -13.97 -28.66 21.26
CA VAL A 728 -14.46 -27.49 21.99
C VAL A 728 -15.27 -26.61 21.07
N ARG A 729 -14.71 -26.34 19.88
CA ARG A 729 -15.33 -25.48 18.84
C ARG A 729 -14.81 -25.90 17.46
N ALA A 730 -15.67 -25.78 16.46
CA ALA A 730 -15.26 -25.91 15.06
C ALA A 730 -16.05 -24.88 14.22
N ASP A 731 -15.40 -24.28 13.24
CA ASP A 731 -16.08 -23.40 12.28
C ASP A 731 -17.03 -24.23 11.38
N ALA A 732 -18.02 -23.55 10.79
CA ALA A 732 -19.08 -24.20 9.98
C ALA A 732 -18.51 -25.01 8.79
N GLY A 733 -17.37 -24.61 8.23
CA GLY A 733 -16.69 -25.34 7.16
C GLY A 733 -15.88 -26.54 7.63
N ILE A 734 -15.91 -26.92 8.94
CA ILE A 734 -15.21 -28.10 9.47
C ILE A 734 -16.20 -29.16 9.96
N LYS A 735 -16.05 -30.37 9.43
CA LYS A 735 -16.77 -31.56 9.89
C LYS A 735 -15.78 -32.50 10.59
N VAL A 736 -15.96 -32.71 11.89
CA VAL A 736 -15.16 -33.68 12.65
C VAL A 736 -15.61 -35.09 12.31
N ARG A 737 -14.72 -35.92 11.78
CA ARG A 737 -14.98 -37.30 11.36
C ARG A 737 -14.64 -38.32 12.45
N ALA A 738 -13.56 -38.07 13.20
CA ALA A 738 -13.13 -38.93 14.29
C ALA A 738 -12.31 -38.18 15.34
N THR A 739 -12.44 -38.62 16.58
CA THR A 739 -11.59 -38.26 17.76
C THR A 739 -11.06 -39.53 18.39
N GLY A 740 -10.34 -39.44 19.51
CA GLY A 740 -9.71 -40.54 20.21
C GLY A 740 -8.20 -40.54 20.00
N ASN A 741 -7.60 -41.62 19.51
CA ASN A 741 -6.16 -41.72 19.29
C ASN A 741 -5.61 -40.75 18.24
N ARG A 742 -6.47 -40.24 17.37
CA ARG A 742 -6.18 -39.22 16.35
C ARG A 742 -7.42 -38.38 16.09
N LEU A 743 -7.20 -37.18 15.59
CA LEU A 743 -8.26 -36.30 15.06
C LEU A 743 -8.31 -36.43 13.54
N VAL A 744 -9.52 -36.59 13.00
CA VAL A 744 -9.76 -36.52 11.56
C VAL A 744 -10.81 -35.44 11.30
N LEU A 745 -10.43 -34.45 10.53
CA LEU A 745 -11.26 -33.31 10.11
C LEU A 745 -11.49 -33.37 8.61
N ARG A 746 -12.70 -33.06 8.15
CA ARG A 746 -12.95 -32.63 6.79
C ARG A 746 -13.16 -31.13 6.79
N ALA A 747 -12.29 -30.40 6.12
CA ALA A 747 -12.37 -28.95 5.92
C ALA A 747 -12.89 -28.64 4.50
N GLU A 748 -13.77 -27.66 4.42
CA GLU A 748 -14.33 -27.11 3.18
C GLU A 748 -13.90 -25.62 3.06
N PRO A 749 -12.64 -25.31 2.65
CA PRO A 749 -12.05 -23.97 2.79
C PRO A 749 -12.60 -22.95 1.79
N GLY A 750 -13.47 -23.37 0.86
CA GLY A 750 -13.99 -22.47 -0.17
C GLY A 750 -12.93 -22.00 -1.18
N THR A 751 -13.24 -20.93 -1.91
CA THR A 751 -12.40 -20.39 -2.99
C THR A 751 -11.76 -19.04 -2.66
N GLU A 752 -12.01 -18.49 -1.47
CA GLU A 752 -11.55 -17.15 -1.07
C GLU A 752 -10.27 -17.15 -0.22
N GLY A 753 -9.72 -18.34 0.09
CA GLY A 753 -8.51 -18.47 0.90
C GLY A 753 -8.77 -18.32 2.40
N ALA A 754 -9.99 -18.52 2.85
CA ALA A 754 -10.37 -18.47 4.26
C ALA A 754 -9.62 -19.52 5.11
N VAL A 755 -9.33 -19.15 6.36
CA VAL A 755 -8.73 -20.04 7.35
C VAL A 755 -9.82 -20.56 8.28
N LEU A 756 -10.05 -21.87 8.27
CA LEU A 756 -11.01 -22.57 9.12
C LEU A 756 -10.34 -23.03 10.41
N ARG A 757 -11.00 -22.87 11.55
CA ARG A 757 -10.48 -23.20 12.89
C ARG A 757 -11.25 -24.31 13.58
N CYS A 758 -10.51 -25.20 14.24
CA CYS A 758 -11.03 -26.21 15.15
C CYS A 758 -10.24 -26.18 16.44
N GLU A 759 -10.93 -26.07 17.59
CA GLU A 759 -10.33 -26.13 18.92
C GLU A 759 -10.70 -27.45 19.57
N VAL A 760 -9.70 -28.12 20.14
CA VAL A 760 -9.84 -29.48 20.72
C VAL A 760 -9.11 -29.60 22.06
N ARG A 761 -9.49 -30.62 22.84
CA ARG A 761 -8.81 -31.03 24.10
C ARG A 761 -8.45 -32.49 24.11
#